data_308925b6974bda34a744eb397d68c582
#
_entry.id   308925b6974bda34a744eb397d68c582
#
_cell.length_a   1.000
_cell.length_b   1.000
_cell.length_c   1.000
_cell.angle_alpha   90.00
_cell.angle_beta   90.00
_cell.angle_gamma   90.00
#
_symmetry.space_group_name_H-M   'P 1'
#
loop_
_entity.id
_entity.type
_entity.pdbx_description
1 polymer ?
#
loop_
_entity_poly.entity_id
_entity_poly.type
_entity_poly.pdbx_seq_one_letter_code
_entity_poly.pdbx_strand_id
1 'polypeptide(L)'
;MTFGFAQNSGSIKGKVIDKKTNEPLPYVNIILKDNGKIVTGGVTTEDGNFAINKLGLQKYTIEVQFIGYTTVVKNIDLTSDANQNLGTIAILEDVSELKGVEVVAERSNMVQKIDRKVINVGKDLIASGTTASEIMNNIPTVSIDPQTKEISMRGNSNVRVLIDGKPSNVPIEQLLQQIPSASIKQIELITNPSAKYNPEGMSGIINIILHKNSQDGFNGSLNTGVTFGITPKTNSALNLNYRVGKVNFYSNYGFNHGINANNGFVDSERTNLENRQDFNFRNKNNSHLLKLGMDYYINDRNTLSAYTNQSFAYGDGTGTTTVIFDDPASNRNTNQFFGSSGGNKNQTYDVVYKHDFEKKDENLELQVNYSHTENDENTFYDETIFNPTESFERRNIVKGTTDYFQFNADYVNPLTESTKLELGVETRIQNSSNGFNDINPSFTSANNTFDFGRNIHSLYGNIGKQLGKWSGQMGLRMEYFDLEANFGINETNPTFSDNQKVTDDIFTVYPSAFLTYTANDKNSFNFNYSRRVDRPSIGQISPIREWTTPLLESRGNPELTPQFTNSFEVNYTRTTKIGAVTSGIFYRRISDEISRVVFNDPNNPNRNILSYDNFDSNDAFGIETSGNLKFSKWWSVNASADMYFRTVKGTVQNANTNALENAETDVTTFNVRVNNSFTATKDLRFQLFGMYRGKDRTLQFDRKEMYRIDFGTTYNVLKGKGTITARFNDMFETMRFAFDGNIPYRQSGAFFWESQTVYLGFNYMFGGGKNRALARKQRDANETSGGGGMF
;
A
#
# COMPACT_ATOMS: atom_id res chain seq x y z
N MET A 1 12.72 -16.33 81.54
CA MET A 1 12.74 -17.56 80.72
C MET A 1 11.62 -17.46 79.70
N THR A 2 11.96 -17.09 78.51
CA THR A 2 11.02 -17.06 77.37
C THR A 2 11.05 -18.42 76.69
N PHE A 3 9.94 -19.15 76.79
CA PHE A 3 9.79 -20.44 76.07
C PHE A 3 9.55 -20.08 74.56
N GLY A 4 10.52 -20.41 73.71
CA GLY A 4 10.34 -20.42 72.25
C GLY A 4 9.49 -21.64 71.88
N PHE A 5 8.29 -21.44 71.39
CA PHE A 5 7.55 -22.49 70.72
C PHE A 5 8.22 -22.77 69.36
N ALA A 6 8.83 -23.91 69.19
CA ALA A 6 9.25 -24.39 67.88
C ALA A 6 7.97 -24.65 67.05
N GLN A 7 7.69 -23.81 66.12
CA GLN A 7 6.62 -23.98 65.17
C GLN A 7 6.96 -25.16 64.28
N ASN A 8 6.27 -26.30 64.45
CA ASN A 8 6.42 -27.46 63.56
C ASN A 8 6.06 -27.04 62.14
N SER A 9 7.04 -26.87 61.27
CA SER A 9 6.81 -26.56 59.88
C SER A 9 7.09 -27.77 58.98
N GLY A 10 6.21 -28.02 58.04
CA GLY A 10 6.34 -29.07 57.07
C GLY A 10 7.21 -28.66 55.87
N SER A 11 7.62 -29.67 55.08
CA SER A 11 8.34 -29.51 53.85
C SER A 11 7.88 -30.53 52.80
N ILE A 12 7.96 -30.13 51.51
CA ILE A 12 7.67 -30.97 50.38
C ILE A 12 8.86 -30.94 49.42
N LYS A 13 9.30 -32.09 48.96
CA LYS A 13 10.38 -32.17 47.95
C LYS A 13 10.00 -33.23 46.88
N GLY A 14 10.59 -33.08 45.71
CA GLY A 14 10.41 -34.03 44.61
C GLY A 14 11.25 -33.66 43.39
N LYS A 15 11.13 -34.44 42.35
CA LYS A 15 11.78 -34.24 41.05
C LYS A 15 10.76 -34.28 39.94
N VAL A 16 10.84 -33.34 38.95
CA VAL A 16 10.00 -33.33 37.76
C VAL A 16 10.81 -33.79 36.55
N ILE A 17 10.24 -34.72 35.78
CA ILE A 17 10.85 -35.21 34.53
C ILE A 17 9.85 -35.20 33.41
N ASP A 18 10.33 -35.19 32.17
CA ASP A 18 9.54 -35.48 30.98
C ASP A 18 9.17 -36.97 30.96
N LYS A 19 7.89 -37.27 30.78
CA LYS A 19 7.38 -38.66 30.78
C LYS A 19 7.85 -39.47 29.59
N LYS A 20 8.21 -38.84 28.48
CA LYS A 20 8.58 -39.46 27.21
C LYS A 20 10.09 -39.71 27.10
N THR A 21 10.89 -38.70 27.51
CA THR A 21 12.35 -38.74 27.41
C THR A 21 13.03 -39.19 28.70
N ASN A 22 12.31 -39.14 29.84
CA ASN A 22 12.82 -39.32 31.21
C ASN A 22 13.90 -38.28 31.62
N GLU A 23 14.07 -37.21 30.86
CA GLU A 23 14.99 -36.14 31.19
C GLU A 23 14.44 -35.23 32.29
N PRO A 24 15.26 -34.67 33.17
CA PRO A 24 14.83 -33.73 34.20
C PRO A 24 14.37 -32.43 33.53
N LEU A 25 13.25 -31.88 34.01
CA LEU A 25 12.71 -30.61 33.51
C LEU A 25 13.04 -29.46 34.45
N PRO A 26 13.92 -28.52 34.03
CA PRO A 26 14.24 -27.31 34.78
C PRO A 26 13.14 -26.27 34.71
N TYR A 27 13.07 -25.43 35.74
CA TYR A 27 12.20 -24.24 35.81
C TYR A 27 10.69 -24.54 35.69
N VAL A 28 10.25 -25.73 36.04
CA VAL A 28 8.83 -26.11 36.13
C VAL A 28 8.21 -25.41 37.34
N ASN A 29 7.07 -24.74 37.17
CA ASN A 29 6.36 -24.07 38.24
C ASN A 29 5.65 -25.10 39.16
N ILE A 30 5.94 -25.02 40.43
CA ILE A 30 5.31 -25.80 41.50
C ILE A 30 4.46 -24.88 42.33
N ILE A 31 3.13 -25.04 42.29
CA ILE A 31 2.18 -24.13 42.96
C ILE A 31 1.47 -24.92 44.05
N LEU A 32 1.51 -24.42 45.30
CA LEU A 32 0.72 -24.97 46.42
C LEU A 32 -0.52 -24.15 46.65
N LYS A 33 -1.66 -24.84 46.75
CA LYS A 33 -2.97 -24.22 47.01
C LYS A 33 -3.60 -24.83 48.27
N ASP A 34 -4.26 -23.97 49.03
CA ASP A 34 -5.18 -24.30 50.09
C ASP A 34 -6.58 -23.85 49.73
N ASN A 35 -7.55 -24.77 49.66
CA ASN A 35 -8.95 -24.49 49.27
C ASN A 35 -9.03 -23.65 47.96
N GLY A 36 -8.16 -23.94 46.98
CA GLY A 36 -8.13 -23.24 45.69
C GLY A 36 -7.36 -21.92 45.65
N LYS A 37 -6.93 -21.40 46.83
CA LYS A 37 -6.10 -20.16 46.88
C LYS A 37 -4.61 -20.54 46.91
N ILE A 38 -3.79 -19.82 46.14
CA ILE A 38 -2.33 -20.01 46.13
C ILE A 38 -1.77 -19.56 47.47
N VAL A 39 -1.04 -20.46 48.15
CA VAL A 39 -0.37 -20.22 49.42
C VAL A 39 1.09 -19.89 49.19
N THR A 40 1.78 -20.69 48.38
CA THR A 40 3.18 -20.52 48.04
C THR A 40 3.51 -21.34 46.79
N GLY A 41 4.77 -21.27 46.35
CA GLY A 41 5.25 -22.05 45.23
C GLY A 41 6.76 -21.97 45.07
N GLY A 42 7.29 -22.66 44.06
CA GLY A 42 8.69 -22.65 43.71
C GLY A 42 8.87 -23.10 42.26
N VAL A 43 10.13 -23.16 41.82
CA VAL A 43 10.48 -23.71 40.50
C VAL A 43 11.51 -24.84 40.68
N THR A 44 11.54 -25.78 39.72
CA THR A 44 12.55 -26.82 39.70
C THR A 44 13.93 -26.24 39.34
N THR A 45 14.97 -26.86 39.93
CA THR A 45 16.40 -26.58 39.59
C THR A 45 16.74 -27.16 38.20
N GLU A 46 17.96 -26.92 37.72
CA GLU A 46 18.45 -27.50 36.45
C GLU A 46 18.35 -29.05 36.39
N ASP A 47 18.46 -29.73 37.51
CA ASP A 47 18.30 -31.17 37.61
C ASP A 47 16.84 -31.61 37.81
N GLY A 48 15.86 -30.71 37.67
CA GLY A 48 14.45 -30.97 37.84
C GLY A 48 13.99 -31.13 39.30
N ASN A 49 14.84 -30.89 40.30
CA ASN A 49 14.50 -31.04 41.73
C ASN A 49 13.79 -29.81 42.26
N PHE A 50 12.85 -29.98 43.19
CA PHE A 50 12.25 -28.89 43.94
C PHE A 50 12.12 -29.18 45.41
N ALA A 51 12.12 -28.15 46.24
CA ALA A 51 11.86 -28.23 47.66
C ALA A 51 11.11 -26.95 48.13
N ILE A 52 10.01 -27.15 48.85
CA ILE A 52 9.26 -26.07 49.46
C ILE A 52 9.19 -26.32 50.94
N ASN A 53 9.75 -25.42 51.74
CA ASN A 53 9.92 -25.55 53.18
C ASN A 53 9.04 -24.54 53.95
N LYS A 54 8.94 -24.70 55.27
CA LYS A 54 8.21 -23.83 56.17
C LYS A 54 6.69 -23.80 55.89
N LEU A 55 6.12 -24.94 55.58
CA LEU A 55 4.71 -25.08 55.33
C LEU A 55 3.92 -25.34 56.61
N GLY A 56 2.72 -24.83 56.72
CA GLY A 56 1.82 -25.23 57.82
C GLY A 56 1.42 -26.73 57.72
N LEU A 57 1.19 -27.37 58.86
CA LEU A 57 0.77 -28.77 58.88
C LEU A 57 -0.76 -28.87 58.58
N GLN A 58 -1.06 -28.89 57.28
CA GLN A 58 -2.45 -28.96 56.75
C GLN A 58 -2.49 -29.67 55.39
N LYS A 59 -3.65 -29.80 54.82
CA LYS A 59 -3.81 -30.36 53.47
C LYS A 59 -3.60 -29.31 52.42
N TYR A 60 -2.88 -29.66 51.38
CA TYR A 60 -2.59 -28.83 50.23
C TYR A 60 -2.91 -29.56 48.92
N THR A 61 -3.19 -28.77 47.89
CA THR A 61 -3.16 -29.22 46.49
C THR A 61 -1.91 -28.64 45.83
N ILE A 62 -1.05 -29.50 45.29
CA ILE A 62 0.12 -29.14 44.51
C ILE A 62 -0.23 -29.22 43.03
N GLU A 63 0.07 -28.16 42.28
CA GLU A 63 -0.02 -28.10 40.84
C GLU A 63 1.37 -27.97 40.25
N VAL A 64 1.73 -28.90 39.36
CA VAL A 64 2.98 -28.88 38.60
C VAL A 64 2.68 -28.40 37.19
N GLN A 65 3.14 -27.21 36.84
CA GLN A 65 2.81 -26.53 35.57
C GLN A 65 4.06 -26.21 34.80
N PHE A 66 4.10 -26.60 33.53
CA PHE A 66 5.18 -26.23 32.61
C PHE A 66 4.59 -25.94 31.24
N ILE A 67 5.14 -24.93 30.54
CA ILE A 67 4.63 -24.52 29.24
C ILE A 67 4.84 -25.65 28.22
N GLY A 68 3.74 -26.09 27.58
CA GLY A 68 3.77 -27.18 26.62
C GLY A 68 3.58 -28.60 27.27
N TYR A 69 3.25 -28.67 28.58
CA TYR A 69 3.01 -29.94 29.30
C TYR A 69 1.65 -29.92 29.97
N THR A 70 1.06 -31.09 30.09
CA THR A 70 -0.19 -31.30 30.84
C THR A 70 0.06 -31.04 32.32
N THR A 71 -0.74 -30.15 32.92
CA THR A 71 -0.67 -29.85 34.36
C THR A 71 -0.98 -31.07 35.19
N VAL A 72 -0.07 -31.43 36.12
CA VAL A 72 -0.30 -32.50 37.09
C VAL A 72 -0.74 -31.92 38.41
N VAL A 73 -1.86 -32.42 38.94
CA VAL A 73 -2.43 -32.02 40.24
C VAL A 73 -2.40 -33.20 41.21
N LYS A 74 -1.88 -32.97 42.41
CA LYS A 74 -1.87 -33.96 43.51
C LYS A 74 -2.30 -33.35 44.83
N ASN A 75 -3.02 -34.09 45.63
CA ASN A 75 -3.35 -33.70 46.99
C ASN A 75 -2.29 -34.21 47.97
N ILE A 76 -1.93 -33.37 48.91
CA ILE A 76 -0.87 -33.60 49.92
C ILE A 76 -1.45 -33.35 51.30
N ASP A 77 -1.12 -34.25 52.26
CA ASP A 77 -1.59 -34.13 53.66
C ASP A 77 -0.38 -34.04 54.58
N LEU A 78 0.05 -32.85 54.94
CA LEU A 78 1.15 -32.61 55.87
C LEU A 78 0.77 -32.80 57.35
N THR A 79 -0.52 -33.08 57.65
CA THR A 79 -0.94 -33.39 59.04
C THR A 79 -0.50 -34.80 59.45
N SER A 80 -0.38 -35.74 58.50
CA SER A 80 0.05 -37.12 58.73
C SER A 80 1.55 -37.34 58.60
N ASP A 81 2.23 -36.58 57.74
CA ASP A 81 3.68 -36.61 57.55
C ASP A 81 4.15 -35.19 57.22
N ALA A 82 4.89 -34.57 58.14
CA ALA A 82 5.38 -33.23 58.03
C ALA A 82 6.44 -33.02 56.93
N ASN A 83 7.12 -34.10 56.47
CA ASN A 83 8.20 -33.99 55.47
C ASN A 83 7.99 -34.95 54.32
N GLN A 84 7.11 -34.57 53.37
CA GLN A 84 6.75 -35.47 52.28
C GLN A 84 7.72 -35.39 51.09
N ASN A 85 8.21 -36.54 50.67
CA ASN A 85 8.93 -36.72 49.42
C ASN A 85 7.95 -37.29 48.35
N LEU A 86 7.59 -36.45 47.35
CA LEU A 86 6.66 -36.79 46.28
C LEU A 86 7.26 -37.69 45.21
N GLY A 87 8.58 -38.03 45.34
CA GLY A 87 9.31 -38.81 44.35
C GLY A 87 9.41 -38.10 43.01
N THR A 88 9.44 -38.91 41.97
CA THR A 88 9.50 -38.38 40.61
C THR A 88 8.08 -38.11 40.05
N ILE A 89 7.83 -36.89 39.61
CA ILE A 89 6.59 -36.46 38.96
C ILE A 89 6.88 -36.37 37.46
N ALA A 90 6.37 -37.33 36.70
CA ALA A 90 6.50 -37.32 35.25
C ALA A 90 5.34 -36.58 34.65
N ILE A 91 5.63 -35.47 33.95
CA ILE A 91 4.65 -34.68 33.19
C ILE A 91 4.75 -35.03 31.71
N LEU A 92 3.59 -35.13 31.05
CA LEU A 92 3.50 -35.49 29.64
C LEU A 92 3.44 -34.19 28.83
N GLU A 93 4.26 -34.13 27.77
CA GLU A 93 4.16 -33.06 26.77
C GLU A 93 2.71 -33.01 26.23
N ASP A 94 2.08 -31.88 26.35
CA ASP A 94 0.72 -31.69 25.86
C ASP A 94 0.73 -31.63 24.35
N VAL A 95 0.63 -32.80 23.72
CA VAL A 95 0.48 -32.96 22.27
C VAL A 95 -0.96 -32.68 21.84
N SER A 96 -1.86 -32.27 22.78
CA SER A 96 -3.04 -31.57 22.33
C SER A 96 -2.54 -30.35 21.59
N GLU A 97 -2.68 -30.39 20.28
CA GLU A 97 -2.62 -29.16 19.45
C GLU A 97 -3.31 -28.06 20.26
N LEU A 98 -2.52 -27.21 20.94
CA LEU A 98 -2.97 -25.86 21.10
C LEU A 98 -3.24 -25.47 19.66
N LYS A 99 -4.51 -25.61 19.25
CA LYS A 99 -4.99 -25.09 17.98
C LYS A 99 -4.40 -23.70 17.94
N GLY A 100 -3.31 -23.57 17.19
CA GLY A 100 -2.75 -22.29 16.88
C GLY A 100 -3.89 -21.55 16.19
N VAL A 101 -4.71 -20.91 17.00
CA VAL A 101 -5.59 -19.87 16.53
C VAL A 101 -4.60 -18.81 16.11
N GLU A 102 -4.22 -18.86 14.85
CA GLU A 102 -3.84 -17.68 14.16
C GLU A 102 -5.07 -16.77 14.29
N VAL A 103 -5.02 -15.89 15.28
CA VAL A 103 -6.04 -14.88 15.46
C VAL A 103 -5.76 -13.86 14.39
N VAL A 104 -6.11 -14.19 13.15
CA VAL A 104 -6.56 -13.18 12.21
C VAL A 104 -7.74 -12.57 12.94
N ALA A 105 -7.57 -11.33 13.37
CA ALA A 105 -8.60 -10.64 14.13
C ALA A 105 -9.93 -10.82 13.37
N GLU A 106 -10.96 -11.32 14.04
CA GLU A 106 -12.23 -11.61 13.36
C GLU A 106 -12.78 -10.36 12.65
N ARG A 107 -12.29 -9.18 13.06
CA ARG A 107 -12.69 -7.86 12.55
C ARG A 107 -11.51 -6.91 12.53
N SER A 108 -11.48 -6.09 11.49
CA SER A 108 -10.53 -5.00 11.38
C SER A 108 -10.76 -3.97 12.49
N ASN A 109 -9.69 -3.46 13.02
CA ASN A 109 -9.73 -2.33 13.94
C ASN A 109 -8.74 -1.25 13.47
N MET A 110 -9.07 0.00 13.79
CA MET A 110 -8.21 1.15 13.49
C MET A 110 -7.67 1.73 14.78
N VAL A 111 -6.35 1.93 14.83
CA VAL A 111 -5.64 2.51 15.97
C VAL A 111 -4.83 3.71 15.48
N GLN A 112 -5.04 4.88 16.11
CA GLN A 112 -4.22 6.05 15.86
C GLN A 112 -2.90 5.92 16.63
N LYS A 113 -1.77 6.01 15.94
CA LYS A 113 -0.42 6.17 16.50
C LYS A 113 0.04 7.62 16.33
N ILE A 114 1.22 7.96 16.83
CA ILE A 114 1.77 9.33 16.81
C ILE A 114 1.85 9.86 15.36
N ASP A 115 2.33 9.04 14.42
CA ASP A 115 2.65 9.41 13.05
C ASP A 115 1.74 8.74 12.00
N ARG A 116 0.85 7.81 12.41
CA ARG A 116 0.05 6.99 11.47
C ARG A 116 -1.25 6.47 12.04
N LYS A 117 -2.19 6.14 11.13
CA LYS A 117 -3.37 5.32 11.41
C LYS A 117 -3.05 3.87 11.05
N VAL A 118 -3.19 2.94 11.98
CA VAL A 118 -2.96 1.50 11.76
C VAL A 118 -4.30 0.80 11.67
N ILE A 119 -4.56 0.15 10.55
CA ILE A 119 -5.73 -0.67 10.30
C ILE A 119 -5.30 -2.13 10.35
N ASN A 120 -5.62 -2.82 11.43
CA ASN A 120 -5.39 -4.25 11.51
C ASN A 120 -6.42 -4.96 10.65
N VAL A 121 -5.94 -5.77 9.68
CA VAL A 121 -6.80 -6.42 8.70
C VAL A 121 -7.43 -7.64 9.33
N GLY A 122 -8.75 -7.62 9.47
CA GLY A 122 -9.56 -8.74 9.93
C GLY A 122 -10.20 -9.50 8.76
N LYS A 123 -10.91 -10.58 9.09
CA LYS A 123 -11.63 -11.39 8.11
C LYS A 123 -12.70 -10.61 7.31
N ASP A 124 -13.21 -9.52 7.87
CA ASP A 124 -14.15 -8.61 7.21
C ASP A 124 -13.50 -7.85 6.04
N LEU A 125 -12.29 -7.32 6.19
CA LEU A 125 -11.55 -6.71 5.08
C LEU A 125 -11.05 -7.75 4.08
N ILE A 126 -10.59 -8.91 4.52
CA ILE A 126 -10.22 -10.02 3.63
C ILE A 126 -11.40 -10.44 2.76
N ALA A 127 -12.60 -10.42 3.34
CA ALA A 127 -13.83 -10.72 2.61
C ALA A 127 -14.22 -9.65 1.58
N SER A 128 -13.78 -8.42 1.77
CA SER A 128 -14.10 -7.30 0.87
C SER A 128 -13.34 -7.36 -0.45
N GLY A 129 -12.29 -8.15 -0.52
CA GLY A 129 -11.51 -8.30 -1.74
C GLY A 129 -10.51 -9.45 -1.66
N THR A 130 -10.05 -9.95 -2.78
CA THR A 130 -9.06 -11.01 -2.86
C THR A 130 -7.65 -10.49 -2.93
N THR A 131 -7.49 -9.25 -3.32
CA THR A 131 -6.19 -8.58 -3.48
C THR A 131 -6.09 -7.34 -2.61
N ALA A 132 -4.89 -6.86 -2.40
CA ALA A 132 -4.65 -5.59 -1.72
C ALA A 132 -5.39 -4.43 -2.39
N SER A 133 -5.43 -4.39 -3.73
CA SER A 133 -6.16 -3.37 -4.51
C SER A 133 -7.63 -3.28 -4.10
N GLU A 134 -8.28 -4.42 -3.94
CA GLU A 134 -9.69 -4.46 -3.56
C GLU A 134 -9.93 -4.05 -2.11
N ILE A 135 -9.01 -4.44 -1.19
CA ILE A 135 -9.08 -3.98 0.20
C ILE A 135 -8.89 -2.46 0.29
N MET A 136 -7.97 -1.87 -0.49
CA MET A 136 -7.70 -0.43 -0.45
C MET A 136 -8.95 0.41 -0.69
N ASN A 137 -9.87 -0.04 -1.54
CA ASN A 137 -11.15 0.64 -1.74
C ASN A 137 -12.04 0.70 -0.49
N ASN A 138 -11.78 -0.17 0.51
CA ASN A 138 -12.50 -0.20 1.78
C ASN A 138 -11.73 0.49 2.92
N ILE A 139 -10.53 1.01 2.62
CA ILE A 139 -9.73 1.74 3.60
C ILE A 139 -10.18 3.21 3.62
N PRO A 140 -10.41 3.81 4.81
CA PRO A 140 -10.75 5.21 4.93
C PRO A 140 -9.74 6.12 4.21
N THR A 141 -10.23 7.14 3.53
CA THR A 141 -9.45 8.17 2.81
C THR A 141 -8.62 7.68 1.61
N VAL A 142 -8.60 6.38 1.32
CA VAL A 142 -7.93 5.78 0.17
C VAL A 142 -8.95 5.51 -0.93
N SER A 143 -8.62 5.75 -2.19
CA SER A 143 -9.41 5.31 -3.34
C SER A 143 -8.49 4.83 -4.46
N ILE A 144 -8.97 3.84 -5.18
CA ILE A 144 -8.33 3.39 -6.42
C ILE A 144 -9.23 3.83 -7.56
N ASP A 145 -8.64 4.49 -8.54
CA ASP A 145 -9.33 4.83 -9.77
C ASP A 145 -9.66 3.53 -10.52
N PRO A 146 -10.91 3.31 -10.90
CA PRO A 146 -11.29 2.05 -11.54
C PRO A 146 -10.72 1.89 -12.95
N GLN A 147 -10.45 2.98 -13.65
CA GLN A 147 -9.94 2.99 -15.02
C GLN A 147 -8.42 2.90 -15.05
N THR A 148 -7.73 3.82 -14.37
CA THR A 148 -6.27 3.90 -14.36
C THR A 148 -5.63 2.95 -13.35
N LYS A 149 -6.43 2.42 -12.37
CA LYS A 149 -5.96 1.66 -11.19
C LYS A 149 -5.07 2.47 -10.25
N GLU A 150 -4.95 3.76 -10.50
CA GLU A 150 -4.17 4.68 -9.69
C GLU A 150 -4.75 4.79 -8.28
N ILE A 151 -3.89 4.70 -7.28
CA ILE A 151 -4.28 4.87 -5.88
C ILE A 151 -4.22 6.34 -5.50
N SER A 152 -5.25 6.83 -4.82
CA SER A 152 -5.28 8.18 -4.30
C SER A 152 -5.63 8.21 -2.82
N MET A 153 -5.12 9.19 -2.12
CA MET A 153 -5.47 9.48 -0.73
C MET A 153 -5.95 10.94 -0.62
N ARG A 154 -7.14 11.15 -0.07
CA ARG A 154 -7.76 12.48 0.04
C ARG A 154 -7.85 13.21 -1.31
N GLY A 155 -8.14 12.48 -2.38
CA GLY A 155 -8.31 13.03 -3.73
C GLY A 155 -7.02 13.36 -4.50
N ASN A 156 -5.84 13.05 -3.96
CA ASN A 156 -4.56 13.22 -4.65
C ASN A 156 -3.92 11.85 -4.89
N SER A 157 -3.46 11.59 -6.10
CA SER A 157 -2.93 10.29 -6.54
C SER A 157 -1.46 10.08 -6.21
N ASN A 158 -0.72 11.12 -5.83
CA ASN A 158 0.68 11.00 -5.43
C ASN A 158 0.84 10.30 -4.06
N VAL A 159 0.42 9.04 -3.99
CA VAL A 159 0.49 8.17 -2.81
C VAL A 159 1.60 7.16 -2.99
N ARG A 160 2.42 6.97 -1.96
CA ARG A 160 3.41 5.90 -1.94
C ARG A 160 2.87 4.65 -1.29
N VAL A 161 3.18 3.49 -1.88
CA VAL A 161 2.83 2.20 -1.31
C VAL A 161 4.10 1.44 -0.94
N LEU A 162 4.14 0.97 0.31
CA LEU A 162 5.23 0.17 0.85
C LEU A 162 4.72 -1.22 1.21
N ILE A 163 5.58 -2.21 1.06
CA ILE A 163 5.32 -3.57 1.53
C ILE A 163 6.31 -3.91 2.65
N ASP A 164 5.79 -4.16 3.85
CA ASP A 164 6.63 -4.33 5.04
C ASP A 164 7.60 -3.15 5.25
N GLY A 165 7.15 -1.93 4.81
CA GLY A 165 7.88 -0.69 4.82
C GLY A 165 9.00 -0.55 3.82
N LYS A 166 9.03 -1.44 2.88
CA LYS A 166 9.96 -1.40 1.77
C LYS A 166 9.22 -0.97 0.52
N PRO A 167 9.81 -0.14 -0.31
CA PRO A 167 9.25 0.21 -1.59
C PRO A 167 9.25 -1.02 -2.50
N SER A 168 8.40 -0.95 -3.48
CA SER A 168 8.40 -1.88 -4.59
C SER A 168 8.68 -1.09 -5.86
N ASN A 169 9.60 -1.59 -6.68
CA ASN A 169 9.83 -1.05 -8.02
C ASN A 169 8.88 -1.67 -9.06
N VAL A 170 7.93 -2.47 -8.61
CA VAL A 170 6.79 -2.91 -9.42
C VAL A 170 5.76 -1.78 -9.44
N PRO A 171 5.14 -1.46 -10.59
CA PRO A 171 4.07 -0.48 -10.64
C PRO A 171 3.02 -0.76 -9.56
N ILE A 172 2.61 0.27 -8.84
CA ILE A 172 1.76 0.14 -7.64
C ILE A 172 0.46 -0.59 -7.98
N GLU A 173 -0.11 -0.28 -9.12
CA GLU A 173 -1.36 -0.86 -9.62
C GLU A 173 -1.24 -2.37 -9.80
N GLN A 174 -0.14 -2.81 -10.38
CA GLN A 174 0.18 -4.22 -10.58
C GLN A 174 0.49 -4.92 -9.24
N LEU A 175 1.30 -4.30 -8.40
CA LEU A 175 1.68 -4.83 -7.10
C LEU A 175 0.46 -5.08 -6.20
N LEU A 176 -0.45 -4.11 -6.12
CA LEU A 176 -1.66 -4.22 -5.30
C LEU A 176 -2.61 -5.31 -5.79
N GLN A 177 -2.65 -5.58 -7.09
CA GLN A 177 -3.44 -6.67 -7.67
C GLN A 177 -2.85 -8.06 -7.35
N GLN A 178 -1.55 -8.14 -7.10
CA GLN A 178 -0.84 -9.40 -6.87
C GLN A 178 -0.75 -9.81 -5.40
N ILE A 179 -0.90 -8.88 -4.46
CA ILE A 179 -0.86 -9.19 -3.02
C ILE A 179 -2.20 -9.78 -2.59
N PRO A 180 -2.24 -11.05 -2.14
CA PRO A 180 -3.47 -11.63 -1.61
C PRO A 180 -3.91 -10.91 -0.34
N SER A 181 -5.20 -10.61 -0.25
CA SER A 181 -5.79 -9.97 0.94
C SER A 181 -5.48 -10.72 2.24
N ALA A 182 -5.54 -12.05 2.18
CA ALA A 182 -5.27 -12.93 3.33
C ALA A 182 -3.82 -12.89 3.83
N SER A 183 -2.88 -12.40 3.02
CA SER A 183 -1.49 -12.22 3.46
C SER A 183 -1.24 -10.90 4.20
N ILE A 184 -2.20 -10.00 4.22
CA ILE A 184 -2.07 -8.68 4.84
C ILE A 184 -2.42 -8.76 6.33
N LYS A 185 -1.49 -8.40 7.19
CA LYS A 185 -1.67 -8.31 8.63
C LYS A 185 -2.29 -6.98 9.05
N GLN A 186 -1.73 -5.88 8.52
CA GLN A 186 -2.18 -4.53 8.81
C GLN A 186 -1.83 -3.57 7.67
N ILE A 187 -2.56 -2.48 7.59
CA ILE A 187 -2.30 -1.38 6.68
C ILE A 187 -2.07 -0.13 7.52
N GLU A 188 -0.97 0.55 7.26
CA GLU A 188 -0.61 1.78 7.94
C GLU A 188 -0.81 2.95 6.98
N LEU A 189 -1.65 3.90 7.36
CA LEU A 189 -1.86 5.16 6.64
C LEU A 189 -1.03 6.25 7.32
N ILE A 190 -0.06 6.78 6.62
CA ILE A 190 0.87 7.79 7.10
C ILE A 190 0.62 9.05 6.26
N THR A 191 -0.35 9.85 6.68
CA THR A 191 -0.76 11.07 5.94
C THR A 191 0.28 12.17 5.99
N ASN A 192 1.03 12.25 7.09
CA ASN A 192 2.15 13.15 7.28
C ASN A 192 3.38 12.33 7.69
N PRO A 193 4.20 11.83 6.74
CA PRO A 193 5.38 11.03 7.09
C PRO A 193 6.46 11.85 7.80
N SER A 194 7.14 11.19 8.75
CA SER A 194 8.28 11.79 9.46
C SER A 194 9.53 11.89 8.56
N ALA A 195 10.53 12.66 8.99
CA ALA A 195 11.77 12.89 8.25
C ALA A 195 12.56 11.62 7.89
N LYS A 196 12.29 10.51 8.56
CA LYS A 196 12.87 9.19 8.24
C LYS A 196 12.41 8.64 6.89
N TYR A 197 11.24 9.05 6.42
CA TYR A 197 10.69 8.65 5.14
C TYR A 197 11.14 9.59 4.04
N ASN A 198 11.28 9.07 2.84
CA ASN A 198 11.46 9.88 1.65
C ASN A 198 10.33 10.93 1.54
N PRO A 199 10.65 12.21 1.30
CA PRO A 199 9.66 13.29 1.22
C PRO A 199 8.83 13.26 -0.07
N GLU A 200 9.15 12.43 -1.06
CA GLU A 200 8.32 12.29 -2.26
C GLU A 200 6.98 11.61 -1.95
N GLY A 201 5.93 11.93 -2.71
CA GLY A 201 4.56 11.45 -2.49
C GLY A 201 3.76 12.39 -1.60
N MET A 202 3.01 13.27 -2.23
CA MET A 202 2.34 14.41 -1.58
C MET A 202 1.16 14.06 -0.70
N SER A 203 0.51 12.93 -0.98
CA SER A 203 -0.70 12.52 -0.26
C SER A 203 -0.41 11.62 0.94
N GLY A 204 0.83 11.19 1.10
CA GLY A 204 1.26 10.31 2.17
C GLY A 204 1.68 8.93 1.71
N ILE A 205 1.80 8.02 2.69
CA ILE A 205 2.31 6.67 2.51
C ILE A 205 1.27 5.66 2.96
N ILE A 206 1.05 4.62 2.16
CA ILE A 206 0.29 3.43 2.53
C ILE A 206 1.29 2.29 2.69
N ASN A 207 1.45 1.79 3.92
CA ASN A 207 2.36 0.70 4.21
C ASN A 207 1.58 -0.58 4.50
N ILE A 208 1.75 -1.59 3.67
CA ILE A 208 1.11 -2.90 3.78
C ILE A 208 2.04 -3.84 4.53
N ILE A 209 1.68 -4.23 5.73
CA ILE A 209 2.42 -5.18 6.54
C ILE A 209 1.86 -6.59 6.33
N LEU A 210 2.70 -7.50 5.91
CA LEU A 210 2.34 -8.88 5.66
C LEU A 210 2.52 -9.75 6.92
N HIS A 211 1.81 -10.89 6.98
CA HIS A 211 2.04 -11.90 8.00
C HIS A 211 3.42 -12.54 7.83
N LYS A 212 4.16 -12.71 8.92
CA LYS A 212 5.47 -13.39 8.95
C LYS A 212 5.48 -14.52 9.97
N ASN A 213 6.09 -15.64 9.60
CA ASN A 213 6.19 -16.80 10.49
C ASN A 213 7.45 -16.74 11.38
N SER A 214 7.31 -17.12 12.64
CA SER A 214 8.42 -17.11 13.62
C SER A 214 8.73 -18.46 14.24
N GLN A 215 7.97 -19.52 13.93
CA GLN A 215 8.21 -20.88 14.44
C GLN A 215 8.79 -21.79 13.38
N ASP A 216 9.57 -22.78 13.83
CA ASP A 216 10.06 -23.84 12.96
C ASP A 216 8.89 -24.59 12.32
N GLY A 217 9.04 -24.97 11.06
CA GLY A 217 8.05 -25.68 10.31
C GLY A 217 7.64 -25.01 9.00
N PHE A 218 6.73 -25.69 8.32
CA PHE A 218 6.19 -25.28 7.03
C PHE A 218 4.77 -24.75 7.17
N ASN A 219 4.49 -23.63 6.53
CA ASN A 219 3.13 -23.13 6.34
C ASN A 219 2.99 -22.44 4.99
N GLY A 220 1.75 -22.30 4.55
CA GLY A 220 1.46 -21.60 3.32
C GLY A 220 -0.02 -21.29 3.16
N SER A 221 -0.34 -20.55 2.11
CA SER A 221 -1.69 -20.28 1.68
C SER A 221 -1.80 -20.31 0.17
N LEU A 222 -2.89 -20.88 -0.32
CA LEU A 222 -3.31 -20.82 -1.71
C LEU A 222 -4.56 -19.93 -1.79
N ASN A 223 -4.52 -18.94 -2.66
CA ASN A 223 -5.66 -18.10 -2.99
C ASN A 223 -5.91 -18.22 -4.49
N THR A 224 -7.14 -18.47 -4.90
CA THR A 224 -7.51 -18.50 -6.32
C THR A 224 -8.93 -18.00 -6.49
N GLY A 225 -9.19 -17.35 -7.63
CA GLY A 225 -10.51 -16.82 -7.91
C GLY A 225 -10.75 -16.52 -9.37
N VAL A 226 -12.02 -16.37 -9.69
CA VAL A 226 -12.50 -16.02 -11.02
C VAL A 226 -13.51 -14.88 -10.88
N THR A 227 -13.32 -13.85 -11.71
CA THR A 227 -14.26 -12.74 -11.87
C THR A 227 -15.01 -12.93 -13.17
N PHE A 228 -16.33 -12.95 -13.10
CA PHE A 228 -17.23 -13.02 -14.23
C PHE A 228 -17.83 -11.63 -14.51
N GLY A 229 -17.79 -11.21 -15.72
CA GLY A 229 -18.38 -10.02 -16.26
C GLY A 229 -18.52 -10.19 -17.77
N ILE A 230 -18.20 -9.19 -18.59
CA ILE A 230 -18.15 -9.31 -20.06
C ILE A 230 -17.08 -10.34 -20.44
N THR A 231 -15.95 -10.34 -19.74
CA THR A 231 -14.83 -11.25 -19.95
C THR A 231 -14.38 -11.88 -18.62
N PRO A 232 -14.14 -13.20 -18.58
CA PRO A 232 -13.64 -13.83 -17.37
C PRO A 232 -12.19 -13.43 -17.06
N LYS A 233 -11.92 -13.17 -15.78
CA LYS A 233 -10.59 -12.84 -15.26
C LYS A 233 -10.23 -13.81 -14.15
N THR A 234 -8.97 -14.23 -14.07
CA THR A 234 -8.50 -15.15 -13.04
C THR A 234 -7.33 -14.56 -12.26
N ASN A 235 -7.29 -14.82 -10.98
CA ASN A 235 -6.17 -14.54 -10.13
C ASN A 235 -5.82 -15.75 -9.27
N SER A 236 -4.53 -15.99 -9.06
CA SER A 236 -4.06 -17.04 -8.16
C SER A 236 -2.80 -16.57 -7.45
N ALA A 237 -2.67 -16.94 -6.18
CA ALA A 237 -1.47 -16.66 -5.41
C ALA A 237 -1.14 -17.82 -4.47
N LEU A 238 0.12 -18.18 -4.42
CA LEU A 238 0.68 -19.20 -3.53
C LEU A 238 1.74 -18.56 -2.65
N ASN A 239 1.53 -18.61 -1.34
CA ASN A 239 2.49 -18.16 -0.34
C ASN A 239 3.04 -19.36 0.39
N LEU A 240 4.36 -19.48 0.50
CA LEU A 240 5.05 -20.53 1.20
C LEU A 240 6.04 -19.92 2.18
N ASN A 241 6.15 -20.54 3.35
CA ASN A 241 7.16 -20.18 4.33
C ASN A 241 7.67 -21.45 5.01
N TYR A 242 8.98 -21.57 5.13
CA TYR A 242 9.65 -22.69 5.79
C TYR A 242 10.77 -22.19 6.67
N ARG A 243 10.64 -22.40 7.96
CA ARG A 243 11.67 -22.08 8.94
C ARG A 243 12.29 -23.35 9.51
N VAL A 244 13.60 -23.38 9.55
CA VAL A 244 14.41 -24.43 10.17
C VAL A 244 15.57 -23.80 10.95
N GLY A 245 15.52 -23.93 12.28
CA GLY A 245 16.53 -23.35 13.15
C GLY A 245 16.75 -21.85 12.91
N LYS A 246 17.97 -21.48 12.47
CA LYS A 246 18.36 -20.07 12.23
C LYS A 246 17.97 -19.51 10.85
N VAL A 247 17.36 -20.30 10.01
CA VAL A 247 17.02 -19.87 8.63
C VAL A 247 15.51 -19.91 8.41
N ASN A 248 14.98 -18.87 7.81
CA ASN A 248 13.60 -18.78 7.36
C ASN A 248 13.58 -18.52 5.86
N PHE A 249 13.07 -19.45 5.07
CA PHE A 249 12.82 -19.29 3.64
C PHE A 249 11.38 -18.89 3.42
N TYR A 250 11.14 -17.97 2.47
CA TYR A 250 9.79 -17.60 2.07
C TYR A 250 9.72 -17.41 0.56
N SER A 251 8.56 -17.77 0.02
CA SER A 251 8.24 -17.60 -1.39
C SER A 251 6.81 -17.10 -1.53
N ASN A 252 6.60 -16.19 -2.47
CA ASN A 252 5.29 -15.75 -2.89
C ASN A 252 5.26 -15.82 -4.42
N TYR A 253 4.26 -16.49 -4.97
CA TYR A 253 4.01 -16.48 -6.41
C TYR A 253 2.59 -16.01 -6.66
N GLY A 254 2.45 -14.96 -7.48
CA GLY A 254 1.17 -14.40 -7.92
C GLY A 254 1.01 -14.51 -9.43
N PHE A 255 -0.18 -14.86 -9.88
CA PHE A 255 -0.55 -14.91 -11.28
C PHE A 255 -1.90 -14.22 -11.50
N ASN A 256 -1.97 -13.33 -12.49
CA ASN A 256 -3.22 -12.72 -12.94
C ASN A 256 -3.33 -12.84 -14.46
N HIS A 257 -4.53 -13.18 -14.91
CA HIS A 257 -4.89 -13.20 -16.32
C HIS A 257 -6.28 -12.63 -16.50
N GLY A 258 -6.46 -11.77 -17.50
CA GLY A 258 -7.78 -11.23 -17.82
C GLY A 258 -7.77 -10.28 -19.00
N ILE A 259 -8.96 -10.05 -19.52
CA ILE A 259 -9.22 -9.04 -20.54
C ILE A 259 -10.08 -7.97 -19.87
N ASN A 260 -9.72 -6.70 -20.04
CA ASN A 260 -10.49 -5.55 -19.58
C ASN A 260 -11.11 -4.88 -20.80
N ALA A 261 -12.42 -4.69 -20.78
CA ALA A 261 -13.17 -3.99 -21.82
C ALA A 261 -13.55 -2.59 -21.29
N ASN A 262 -13.21 -1.56 -22.04
CA ASN A 262 -13.53 -0.18 -21.75
C ASN A 262 -14.14 0.45 -22.99
N ASN A 263 -15.12 1.33 -22.81
CA ASN A 263 -15.67 2.15 -23.85
C ASN A 263 -15.93 3.56 -23.34
N GLY A 264 -16.16 4.49 -24.23
CA GLY A 264 -16.45 5.86 -23.85
C GLY A 264 -16.63 6.76 -25.03
N PHE A 265 -16.91 8.01 -24.74
CA PHE A 265 -17.02 9.03 -25.76
C PHE A 265 -16.51 10.39 -25.23
N VAL A 266 -16.10 11.25 -26.16
CA VAL A 266 -15.81 12.67 -25.94
C VAL A 266 -16.50 13.48 -27.03
N ASP A 267 -17.39 14.38 -26.61
CA ASP A 267 -17.97 15.41 -27.45
C ASP A 267 -17.16 16.68 -27.29
N SER A 268 -16.81 17.35 -28.36
CA SER A 268 -16.10 18.63 -28.34
C SER A 268 -16.69 19.63 -29.32
N GLU A 269 -16.82 20.87 -28.84
CA GLU A 269 -17.37 21.99 -29.57
C GLU A 269 -16.28 23.05 -29.74
N ARG A 270 -15.68 23.11 -30.93
CA ARG A 270 -14.77 24.17 -31.34
C ARG A 270 -15.52 25.21 -32.16
N THR A 271 -14.96 26.40 -32.35
CA THR A 271 -15.55 27.44 -33.16
C THR A 271 -15.94 26.88 -34.54
N ASN A 272 -17.24 26.68 -34.77
CA ASN A 272 -17.83 26.15 -36.01
C ASN A 272 -17.53 24.67 -36.37
N LEU A 273 -17.06 23.88 -35.43
CA LEU A 273 -16.77 22.45 -35.67
C LEU A 273 -17.07 21.63 -34.43
N GLU A 274 -18.23 20.96 -34.43
CA GLU A 274 -18.57 19.98 -33.42
C GLU A 274 -18.09 18.60 -33.86
N ASN A 275 -17.57 17.81 -32.93
CA ASN A 275 -17.20 16.42 -33.18
C ASN A 275 -17.47 15.56 -31.97
N ARG A 276 -17.71 14.26 -32.28
CA ARG A 276 -17.78 13.18 -31.29
C ARG A 276 -16.73 12.15 -31.57
N GLN A 277 -16.00 11.76 -30.54
CA GLN A 277 -15.07 10.64 -30.56
C GLN A 277 -15.67 9.50 -29.74
N ASP A 278 -15.89 8.34 -30.33
CA ASP A 278 -16.30 7.12 -29.66
C ASP A 278 -15.13 6.15 -29.55
N PHE A 279 -14.89 5.60 -28.35
CA PHE A 279 -13.78 4.73 -28.03
C PHE A 279 -14.27 3.33 -27.63
N ASN A 280 -13.58 2.31 -28.09
CA ASN A 280 -13.78 0.94 -27.64
C ASN A 280 -12.45 0.22 -27.54
N PHE A 281 -12.07 -0.21 -26.33
CA PHE A 281 -10.78 -0.79 -26.04
C PHE A 281 -10.91 -2.14 -25.34
N ARG A 282 -10.05 -3.08 -25.69
CA ARG A 282 -9.88 -4.36 -25.02
C ARG A 282 -8.40 -4.60 -24.75
N ASN A 283 -8.06 -4.71 -23.47
CA ASN A 283 -6.70 -4.92 -23.01
C ASN A 283 -6.60 -6.27 -22.30
N LYS A 284 -5.85 -7.19 -22.89
CA LYS A 284 -5.52 -8.48 -22.30
C LYS A 284 -4.21 -8.33 -21.51
N ASN A 285 -4.23 -8.73 -20.25
CA ASN A 285 -3.10 -8.68 -19.37
C ASN A 285 -2.78 -10.05 -18.79
N ASN A 286 -1.50 -10.39 -18.79
CA ASN A 286 -0.92 -11.54 -18.09
C ASN A 286 0.18 -11.02 -17.18
N SER A 287 0.14 -11.33 -15.89
CA SER A 287 1.20 -10.94 -14.99
C SER A 287 1.60 -12.05 -14.03
N HIS A 288 2.90 -12.15 -13.80
CA HIS A 288 3.53 -13.08 -12.88
C HIS A 288 4.39 -12.28 -11.91
N LEU A 289 4.27 -12.55 -10.63
CA LEU A 289 5.15 -12.03 -9.59
C LEU A 289 5.73 -13.21 -8.81
N LEU A 290 7.04 -13.32 -8.77
CA LEU A 290 7.75 -14.29 -7.96
C LEU A 290 8.64 -13.55 -6.96
N LYS A 291 8.36 -13.73 -5.66
CA LYS A 291 9.25 -13.30 -4.58
C LYS A 291 9.88 -14.53 -3.94
N LEU A 292 11.20 -14.53 -3.83
CA LEU A 292 11.97 -15.52 -3.09
C LEU A 292 12.81 -14.79 -2.06
N GLY A 293 12.86 -15.29 -0.83
CA GLY A 293 13.65 -14.65 0.20
C GLY A 293 14.09 -15.58 1.30
N MET A 294 15.12 -15.13 2.02
CA MET A 294 15.71 -15.83 3.14
C MET A 294 16.04 -14.82 4.26
N ASP A 295 15.70 -15.20 5.50
CA ASP A 295 16.20 -14.54 6.70
C ASP A 295 17.15 -15.48 7.41
N TYR A 296 18.37 -15.03 7.70
CA TYR A 296 19.38 -15.77 8.47
C TYR A 296 19.61 -15.09 9.82
N TYR A 297 19.14 -15.72 10.87
CA TYR A 297 19.33 -15.28 12.26
C TYR A 297 20.71 -15.77 12.74
N ILE A 298 21.76 -14.99 12.47
CA ILE A 298 23.16 -15.35 12.81
C ILE A 298 23.26 -15.65 14.30
N ASN A 299 22.71 -14.74 15.09
CA ASN A 299 22.46 -14.87 16.53
C ASN A 299 21.29 -13.95 16.93
N ASP A 300 20.99 -13.84 18.24
CA ASP A 300 19.85 -13.06 18.75
C ASP A 300 19.92 -11.56 18.44
N ARG A 301 21.12 -11.06 18.09
CA ARG A 301 21.37 -9.63 17.80
C ARG A 301 21.62 -9.33 16.34
N ASN A 302 21.91 -10.33 15.52
CA ASN A 302 22.32 -10.13 14.13
C ASN A 302 21.43 -10.91 13.19
N THR A 303 20.79 -10.21 12.28
CA THR A 303 19.93 -10.80 11.23
C THR A 303 20.40 -10.32 9.87
N LEU A 304 20.64 -11.24 8.96
CA LEU A 304 20.84 -10.98 7.54
C LEU A 304 19.61 -11.45 6.77
N SER A 305 19.04 -10.58 5.97
CA SER A 305 17.90 -10.90 5.08
C SER A 305 18.29 -10.61 3.65
N ALA A 306 17.95 -11.51 2.74
CA ALA A 306 18.09 -11.29 1.31
C ALA A 306 16.82 -11.75 0.60
N TYR A 307 16.37 -11.00 -0.40
CA TYR A 307 15.27 -11.43 -1.25
C TYR A 307 15.40 -10.89 -2.67
N THR A 308 14.70 -11.55 -3.58
CA THR A 308 14.47 -11.07 -4.94
C THR A 308 12.99 -11.02 -5.23
N ASN A 309 12.58 -10.00 -5.99
CA ASN A 309 11.28 -9.90 -6.64
C ASN A 309 11.49 -9.95 -8.16
N GLN A 310 10.81 -10.87 -8.82
CA GLN A 310 10.79 -11.02 -10.26
C GLN A 310 9.37 -10.79 -10.75
N SER A 311 9.13 -9.71 -11.49
CA SER A 311 7.83 -9.37 -12.06
C SER A 311 7.89 -9.40 -13.57
N PHE A 312 6.92 -10.08 -14.18
CA PHE A 312 6.77 -10.18 -15.63
C PHE A 312 5.32 -9.84 -15.95
N ALA A 313 5.11 -8.83 -16.78
CA ALA A 313 3.81 -8.47 -17.27
C ALA A 313 3.84 -8.40 -18.80
N TYR A 314 2.84 -9.02 -19.42
CA TYR A 314 2.69 -9.02 -20.87
C TYR A 314 1.24 -8.67 -21.20
N GLY A 315 1.06 -7.80 -22.18
CA GLY A 315 -0.27 -7.33 -22.57
C GLY A 315 -0.41 -7.22 -24.08
N ASP A 316 -1.64 -7.47 -24.53
CA ASP A 316 -2.09 -7.18 -25.90
C ASP A 316 -3.30 -6.23 -25.77
N GLY A 317 -3.26 -5.13 -26.51
CA GLY A 317 -4.35 -4.16 -26.58
C GLY A 317 -4.91 -4.10 -27.98
N THR A 318 -6.22 -3.96 -28.11
CA THR A 318 -6.87 -3.64 -29.38
C THR A 318 -7.97 -2.63 -29.15
N GLY A 319 -8.21 -1.73 -30.10
CA GLY A 319 -9.31 -0.79 -29.98
C GLY A 319 -9.63 -0.06 -31.26
N THR A 320 -10.74 0.68 -31.17
CA THR A 320 -11.19 1.56 -32.25
C THR A 320 -11.51 2.93 -31.68
N THR A 321 -11.15 3.96 -32.41
CA THR A 321 -11.56 5.34 -32.19
C THR A 321 -12.27 5.80 -33.46
N THR A 322 -13.54 6.17 -33.33
CA THR A 322 -14.34 6.74 -34.45
C THR A 322 -14.54 8.21 -34.15
N VAL A 323 -14.19 9.08 -35.11
CA VAL A 323 -14.44 10.54 -35.03
C VAL A 323 -15.47 10.91 -36.02
N ILE A 324 -16.55 11.52 -35.56
CA ILE A 324 -17.68 12.00 -36.37
C ILE A 324 -17.75 13.52 -36.24
N PHE A 325 -17.69 14.22 -37.34
CA PHE A 325 -17.84 15.68 -37.40
C PHE A 325 -19.27 16.05 -37.82
N ASP A 326 -19.87 16.97 -37.10
CA ASP A 326 -21.25 17.45 -37.40
C ASP A 326 -21.25 18.62 -38.40
N ASP A 327 -20.35 18.57 -39.40
CA ASP A 327 -20.30 19.55 -40.50
C ASP A 327 -20.35 18.82 -41.84
N PRO A 328 -21.45 18.97 -42.59
CA PRO A 328 -21.57 18.37 -43.90
C PRO A 328 -20.52 18.84 -44.92
N ALA A 329 -19.94 20.03 -44.74
CA ALA A 329 -18.94 20.60 -45.67
C ALA A 329 -17.52 20.10 -45.37
N SER A 330 -17.22 19.75 -44.12
CA SER A 330 -15.92 19.23 -43.67
C SER A 330 -15.98 17.78 -43.23
N ASN A 331 -16.84 16.97 -43.77
CA ASN A 331 -17.18 15.61 -43.38
C ASN A 331 -16.01 14.64 -43.56
N ARG A 332 -14.92 14.91 -42.80
CA ARG A 332 -13.74 14.06 -42.71
C ARG A 332 -13.83 13.09 -41.50
N ASN A 333 -14.96 12.36 -41.44
CA ASN A 333 -15.12 11.32 -40.44
C ASN A 333 -13.92 10.36 -40.47
N THR A 334 -13.41 9.98 -39.31
CA THR A 334 -12.22 9.16 -39.21
C THR A 334 -12.52 7.91 -38.41
N ASN A 335 -12.01 6.78 -38.86
CA ASN A 335 -11.99 5.55 -38.10
C ASN A 335 -10.53 5.14 -37.91
N GLN A 336 -10.10 5.00 -36.68
CA GLN A 336 -8.79 4.51 -36.32
C GLN A 336 -8.92 3.16 -35.61
N PHE A 337 -8.27 2.17 -36.14
CA PHE A 337 -7.99 0.92 -35.42
C PHE A 337 -6.57 1.00 -34.84
N PHE A 338 -6.39 0.51 -33.61
CA PHE A 338 -5.07 0.30 -33.07
C PHE A 338 -4.92 -1.10 -32.45
N GLY A 339 -3.70 -1.61 -32.48
CA GLY A 339 -3.30 -2.81 -31.79
C GLY A 339 -1.97 -2.59 -31.11
N SER A 340 -1.87 -2.98 -29.86
CA SER A 340 -0.62 -2.91 -29.10
C SER A 340 -0.21 -4.26 -28.55
N SER A 341 1.06 -4.51 -28.44
CA SER A 341 1.65 -5.64 -27.72
C SER A 341 2.89 -5.19 -27.00
N GLY A 342 3.11 -5.68 -25.79
CA GLY A 342 4.29 -5.30 -25.06
C GLY A 342 4.42 -5.99 -23.73
N GLY A 343 5.55 -5.73 -23.06
CA GLY A 343 5.88 -6.33 -21.79
C GLY A 343 6.68 -5.41 -20.89
N ASN A 344 6.55 -5.70 -19.60
CA ASN A 344 7.40 -5.11 -18.57
C ASN A 344 8.01 -6.23 -17.74
N LYS A 345 9.34 -6.19 -17.59
CA LYS A 345 10.10 -7.11 -16.76
C LYS A 345 10.85 -6.30 -15.71
N ASN A 346 10.54 -6.55 -14.44
CA ASN A 346 11.23 -5.92 -13.33
C ASN A 346 11.91 -6.97 -12.45
N GLN A 347 13.19 -6.76 -12.17
CA GLN A 347 14.03 -7.61 -11.34
C GLN A 347 14.57 -6.80 -10.17
N THR A 348 14.21 -7.12 -8.95
CA THR A 348 14.68 -6.45 -7.75
C THR A 348 15.46 -7.40 -6.86
N TYR A 349 16.56 -6.94 -6.30
CA TYR A 349 17.41 -7.63 -5.34
C TYR A 349 17.61 -6.73 -4.12
N ASP A 350 17.40 -7.28 -2.95
CA ASP A 350 17.48 -6.55 -1.68
C ASP A 350 18.24 -7.33 -0.63
N VAL A 351 19.17 -6.67 0.04
CA VAL A 351 19.94 -7.24 1.15
C VAL A 351 19.85 -6.28 2.33
N VAL A 352 19.46 -6.81 3.49
CA VAL A 352 19.33 -6.06 4.74
C VAL A 352 20.11 -6.75 5.84
N TYR A 353 21.00 -6.01 6.47
CA TYR A 353 21.65 -6.42 7.70
C TYR A 353 21.12 -5.59 8.87
N LYS A 354 20.69 -6.26 9.94
CA LYS A 354 20.23 -5.63 11.16
C LYS A 354 21.08 -6.10 12.35
N HIS A 355 21.57 -5.14 13.10
CA HIS A 355 22.24 -5.34 14.38
C HIS A 355 21.46 -4.70 15.52
N ASP A 356 21.02 -5.50 16.50
CA ASP A 356 20.42 -5.04 17.74
C ASP A 356 21.51 -4.98 18.83
N PHE A 357 21.76 -3.79 19.39
CA PHE A 357 22.76 -3.58 20.44
C PHE A 357 22.30 -4.14 21.79
N GLU A 358 23.15 -4.06 22.82
CA GLU A 358 22.79 -4.51 24.17
C GLU A 358 21.69 -3.68 24.81
N LYS A 359 21.70 -2.38 24.54
CA LYS A 359 20.67 -1.48 24.98
C LYS A 359 19.37 -1.77 24.28
N LYS A 360 18.31 -1.99 25.05
CA LYS A 360 16.99 -2.30 24.51
C LYS A 360 16.53 -1.27 23.48
N ASP A 361 16.03 -1.74 22.34
CA ASP A 361 15.52 -0.95 21.20
C ASP A 361 16.59 -0.12 20.47
N GLU A 362 17.88 -0.24 20.83
CA GLU A 362 19.00 0.33 20.07
C GLU A 362 19.35 -0.60 18.91
N ASN A 363 19.39 -0.08 17.68
CA ASN A 363 19.70 -0.88 16.50
C ASN A 363 20.33 -0.06 15.38
N LEU A 364 21.07 -0.77 14.52
CA LEU A 364 21.58 -0.32 13.24
C LEU A 364 21.02 -1.22 12.16
N GLU A 365 20.47 -0.64 11.10
CA GLU A 365 20.01 -1.36 9.91
C GLU A 365 20.72 -0.79 8.67
N LEU A 366 21.34 -1.68 7.89
CA LEU A 366 21.96 -1.37 6.62
C LEU A 366 21.16 -2.08 5.52
N GLN A 367 20.86 -1.37 4.45
CA GLN A 367 20.10 -1.92 3.32
C GLN A 367 20.77 -1.52 2.00
N VAL A 368 20.85 -2.48 1.10
CA VAL A 368 21.20 -2.29 -0.31
C VAL A 368 20.05 -2.84 -1.15
N ASN A 369 19.56 -2.05 -2.06
CA ASN A 369 18.55 -2.43 -3.04
C ASN A 369 19.07 -2.12 -4.44
N TYR A 370 18.90 -3.06 -5.36
CA TYR A 370 19.13 -2.86 -6.79
C TYR A 370 17.92 -3.36 -7.57
N SER A 371 17.52 -2.61 -8.57
CA SER A 371 16.43 -3.01 -9.46
C SER A 371 16.77 -2.70 -10.90
N HIS A 372 16.47 -3.64 -11.78
CA HIS A 372 16.55 -3.50 -13.23
C HIS A 372 15.17 -3.69 -13.83
N THR A 373 14.75 -2.75 -14.67
CA THR A 373 13.47 -2.79 -15.38
C THR A 373 13.72 -2.70 -16.87
N GLU A 374 13.08 -3.60 -17.62
CA GLU A 374 13.00 -3.58 -19.08
C GLU A 374 11.54 -3.39 -19.45
N ASN A 375 11.23 -2.50 -20.38
CA ASN A 375 9.91 -2.41 -21.00
C ASN A 375 10.04 -2.31 -22.51
N ASP A 376 9.13 -2.99 -23.19
CA ASP A 376 8.96 -2.92 -24.63
C ASP A 376 7.49 -2.77 -24.96
N GLU A 377 7.20 -1.95 -25.96
CA GLU A 377 5.85 -1.74 -26.49
C GLU A 377 5.93 -1.55 -27.99
N ASN A 378 5.01 -2.16 -28.70
CA ASN A 378 4.86 -2.05 -30.13
C ASN A 378 3.39 -1.81 -30.44
N THR A 379 3.06 -0.60 -30.89
CA THR A 379 1.69 -0.19 -31.19
C THR A 379 1.59 0.18 -32.66
N PHE A 380 0.60 -0.35 -33.34
CA PHE A 380 0.26 0.05 -34.70
C PHE A 380 -1.11 0.73 -34.73
N TYR A 381 -1.25 1.68 -35.64
CA TYR A 381 -2.47 2.41 -35.92
C TYR A 381 -2.77 2.30 -37.41
N ASP A 382 -4.04 2.03 -37.72
CA ASP A 382 -4.59 2.06 -39.06
C ASP A 382 -5.74 3.04 -39.06
N GLU A 383 -5.53 4.17 -39.71
CA GLU A 383 -6.45 5.29 -39.73
C GLU A 383 -7.03 5.46 -41.13
N THR A 384 -8.37 5.48 -41.23
CA THR A 384 -9.08 5.78 -42.46
C THR A 384 -9.91 7.05 -42.29
N ILE A 385 -9.63 8.04 -43.12
CA ILE A 385 -10.39 9.29 -43.21
C ILE A 385 -11.34 9.16 -44.42
N PHE A 386 -12.60 9.52 -44.26
CA PHE A 386 -13.62 9.50 -45.28
C PHE A 386 -13.81 10.89 -45.88
N ASN A 387 -14.14 10.97 -47.17
CA ASN A 387 -14.40 12.18 -47.97
C ASN A 387 -13.23 13.19 -48.07
N PRO A 388 -12.23 13.01 -48.96
CA PRO A 388 -12.01 11.77 -49.74
C PRO A 388 -11.50 10.66 -48.88
N THR A 389 -11.61 9.40 -49.29
CA THR A 389 -11.08 8.28 -48.54
C THR A 389 -9.56 8.25 -48.66
N GLU A 390 -8.89 8.36 -47.51
CA GLU A 390 -7.45 8.30 -47.34
C GLU A 390 -7.15 7.33 -46.20
N SER A 391 -6.10 6.51 -46.32
CA SER A 391 -5.67 5.60 -45.27
C SER A 391 -4.22 5.86 -44.88
N PHE A 392 -3.94 5.81 -43.59
CA PHE A 392 -2.63 6.04 -43.02
C PHE A 392 -2.29 4.93 -42.03
N GLU A 393 -1.09 4.38 -42.16
CA GLU A 393 -0.53 3.43 -41.22
C GLU A 393 0.57 4.10 -40.39
N ARG A 394 0.60 3.84 -39.09
CA ARG A 394 1.64 4.28 -38.19
C ARG A 394 2.01 3.16 -37.24
N ARG A 395 3.28 3.08 -36.89
CA ARG A 395 3.79 2.12 -35.89
C ARG A 395 4.73 2.79 -34.92
N ASN A 396 4.43 2.66 -33.64
CA ASN A 396 5.26 3.13 -32.56
C ASN A 396 5.95 1.95 -31.86
N ILE A 397 7.27 2.00 -31.73
CA ILE A 397 8.05 1.00 -31.01
C ILE A 397 8.80 1.72 -29.89
N VAL A 398 8.50 1.36 -28.67
CA VAL A 398 9.17 1.88 -27.48
C VAL A 398 9.99 0.76 -26.84
N LYS A 399 11.26 1.03 -26.52
CA LYS A 399 12.10 0.14 -25.74
C LYS A 399 12.81 0.94 -24.68
N GLY A 400 12.76 0.48 -23.45
CA GLY A 400 13.39 1.20 -22.36
C GLY A 400 14.01 0.28 -21.30
N THR A 401 15.07 0.76 -20.68
CA THR A 401 15.69 0.15 -19.51
C THR A 401 15.83 1.18 -18.40
N THR A 402 15.67 0.73 -17.16
CA THR A 402 15.89 1.55 -15.98
C THR A 402 16.64 0.74 -14.93
N ASP A 403 17.76 1.27 -14.50
CA ASP A 403 18.54 0.77 -13.38
C ASP A 403 18.33 1.69 -12.17
N TYR A 404 18.08 1.10 -11.03
CA TYR A 404 17.88 1.81 -9.79
C TYR A 404 18.72 1.19 -8.69
N PHE A 405 19.52 2.00 -8.01
CA PHE A 405 20.33 1.60 -6.86
C PHE A 405 19.94 2.46 -5.64
N GLN A 406 19.80 1.81 -4.48
CA GLN A 406 19.56 2.49 -3.21
C GLN A 406 20.41 1.87 -2.10
N PHE A 407 21.04 2.74 -1.32
CA PHE A 407 21.71 2.42 -0.07
C PHE A 407 21.07 3.20 1.08
N ASN A 408 20.83 2.52 2.18
CA ASN A 408 20.33 3.11 3.42
C ASN A 408 21.12 2.64 4.63
N ALA A 409 21.40 3.54 5.55
CA ALA A 409 21.90 3.22 6.88
C ALA A 409 21.07 3.96 7.92
N ASP A 410 20.46 3.22 8.86
CA ASP A 410 19.57 3.72 9.90
C ASP A 410 20.08 3.33 11.29
N TYR A 411 20.23 4.32 12.13
CA TYR A 411 20.59 4.12 13.53
C TYR A 411 19.49 4.64 14.46
N VAL A 412 19.10 3.82 15.41
CA VAL A 412 18.11 4.13 16.45
C VAL A 412 18.79 4.05 17.80
N ASN A 413 18.73 5.13 18.57
CA ASN A 413 19.25 5.17 19.94
C ASN A 413 18.17 5.66 20.91
N PRO A 414 17.66 4.81 21.80
CA PRO A 414 16.84 5.23 22.92
C PRO A 414 17.72 5.93 23.96
N LEU A 415 17.86 7.27 23.87
CA LEU A 415 18.70 8.06 24.76
C LEU A 415 18.30 7.87 26.23
N THR A 416 16.98 7.79 26.48
CA THR A 416 16.40 7.43 27.78
C THR A 416 15.18 6.52 27.53
N GLU A 417 14.52 6.03 28.59
CA GLU A 417 13.25 5.28 28.46
C GLU A 417 12.14 6.08 27.75
N SER A 418 12.19 7.40 27.82
CA SER A 418 11.18 8.31 27.24
C SER A 418 11.67 9.10 26.03
N THR A 419 12.95 9.04 25.67
CA THR A 419 13.55 9.83 24.60
C THR A 419 14.28 8.94 23.61
N LYS A 420 13.94 9.05 22.33
CA LYS A 420 14.48 8.26 21.22
C LYS A 420 15.06 9.18 20.16
N LEU A 421 16.29 8.92 19.74
CA LEU A 421 16.97 9.54 18.59
C LEU A 421 17.01 8.55 17.44
N GLU A 422 16.69 9.01 16.23
CA GLU A 422 16.85 8.26 14.97
C GLU A 422 17.69 9.10 14.01
N LEU A 423 18.72 8.50 13.45
CA LEU A 423 19.57 9.12 12.44
C LEU A 423 19.66 8.21 11.23
N GLY A 424 19.83 8.76 10.05
CA GLY A 424 20.08 7.93 8.89
C GLY A 424 20.56 8.70 7.68
N VAL A 425 21.17 7.95 6.77
CA VAL A 425 21.64 8.39 5.46
C VAL A 425 21.02 7.53 4.39
N GLU A 426 20.76 8.13 3.24
CA GLU A 426 20.19 7.45 2.08
C GLU A 426 20.82 7.99 0.81
N THR A 427 21.15 7.10 -0.11
CA THR A 427 21.57 7.44 -1.47
C THR A 427 20.71 6.67 -2.47
N ARG A 428 20.17 7.37 -3.46
CA ARG A 428 19.38 6.81 -4.57
C ARG A 428 19.98 7.27 -5.89
N ILE A 429 20.20 6.30 -6.77
CA ILE A 429 20.74 6.53 -8.12
C ILE A 429 19.81 5.86 -9.12
N GLN A 430 19.33 6.59 -10.10
CA GLN A 430 18.50 6.07 -11.17
C GLN A 430 19.10 6.45 -12.51
N ASN A 431 19.25 5.46 -13.39
CA ASN A 431 19.63 5.66 -14.78
C ASN A 431 18.60 5.00 -15.67
N SER A 432 18.11 5.71 -16.68
CA SER A 432 17.14 5.19 -17.65
C SER A 432 17.57 5.54 -19.05
N SER A 433 17.38 4.60 -19.96
CA SER A 433 17.63 4.82 -21.39
C SER A 433 16.42 4.30 -22.17
N ASN A 434 15.83 5.15 -23.02
CA ASN A 434 14.64 4.82 -23.79
C ASN A 434 14.88 5.17 -25.26
N GLY A 435 14.43 4.28 -26.14
CA GLY A 435 14.34 4.50 -27.58
C GLY A 435 12.88 4.52 -28.00
N PHE A 436 12.50 5.49 -28.81
CA PHE A 436 11.18 5.63 -29.39
C PHE A 436 11.29 5.76 -30.91
N ASN A 437 10.78 4.75 -31.62
CA ASN A 437 10.71 4.73 -33.06
C ASN A 437 9.28 4.94 -33.53
N ASP A 438 9.03 6.06 -34.18
CA ASP A 438 7.79 6.34 -34.90
C ASP A 438 8.00 6.06 -36.39
N ILE A 439 7.37 5.01 -36.90
CA ILE A 439 7.44 4.60 -38.30
C ILE A 439 6.15 4.99 -38.98
N ASN A 440 6.22 5.96 -39.86
CA ASN A 440 5.06 6.39 -40.65
C ASN A 440 5.41 6.33 -42.15
N PRO A 441 4.88 5.35 -42.91
CA PRO A 441 5.18 5.19 -44.34
C PRO A 441 4.75 6.37 -45.22
N SER A 442 3.73 7.13 -44.76
CA SER A 442 3.17 8.31 -45.48
C SER A 442 3.83 9.62 -45.11
N PHE A 443 4.56 9.66 -44.02
CA PHE A 443 5.26 10.81 -43.47
C PHE A 443 6.67 10.46 -43.04
N THR A 444 7.36 11.39 -42.42
CA THR A 444 8.73 11.17 -41.94
C THR A 444 8.75 10.31 -40.68
N SER A 445 9.59 9.27 -40.69
CA SER A 445 9.86 8.43 -39.52
C SER A 445 10.78 9.15 -38.53
N ALA A 446 10.53 9.04 -37.23
CA ALA A 446 11.38 9.59 -36.18
C ALA A 446 12.03 8.47 -35.36
N ASN A 447 13.30 8.63 -35.00
CA ASN A 447 14.01 7.76 -34.06
C ASN A 447 14.55 8.62 -32.92
N ASN A 448 13.80 8.69 -31.84
CA ASN A 448 14.12 9.51 -30.70
C ASN A 448 14.75 8.70 -29.59
N THR A 449 15.70 9.26 -28.87
CA THR A 449 16.33 8.66 -27.71
C THR A 449 16.16 9.56 -26.49
N PHE A 450 16.13 8.94 -25.34
CA PHE A 450 16.02 9.63 -24.08
C PHE A 450 16.84 8.93 -23.01
N ASP A 451 17.89 9.62 -22.54
CA ASP A 451 18.74 9.17 -21.44
C ASP A 451 18.51 10.07 -20.23
N PHE A 452 18.23 9.46 -19.10
CA PHE A 452 17.87 10.13 -17.87
C PHE A 452 18.71 9.59 -16.71
N GLY A 453 19.40 10.49 -16.01
CA GLY A 453 20.15 10.21 -14.79
C GLY A 453 19.63 11.05 -13.63
N ARG A 454 19.39 10.45 -12.47
CA ARG A 454 18.95 11.14 -11.26
C ARG A 454 19.63 10.60 -10.03
N ASN A 455 20.24 11.48 -9.24
CA ASN A 455 20.88 11.15 -7.98
C ASN A 455 20.24 11.92 -6.83
N ILE A 456 20.02 11.26 -5.71
CA ILE A 456 19.49 11.89 -4.50
C ILE A 456 20.29 11.38 -3.31
N HIS A 457 20.88 12.31 -2.58
CA HIS A 457 21.62 12.03 -1.35
C HIS A 457 20.94 12.70 -0.18
N SER A 458 20.69 11.97 0.89
CA SER A 458 19.88 12.44 2.00
C SER A 458 20.52 12.14 3.34
N LEU A 459 20.35 13.07 4.27
CA LEU A 459 20.64 12.92 5.68
C LEU A 459 19.40 13.27 6.49
N TYR A 460 19.01 12.46 7.46
CA TYR A 460 17.89 12.79 8.34
C TYR A 460 18.20 12.54 9.82
N GLY A 461 17.50 13.30 10.66
CA GLY A 461 17.44 13.09 12.10
C GLY A 461 16.02 13.28 12.64
N ASN A 462 15.61 12.40 13.56
CA ASN A 462 14.35 12.51 14.30
C ASN A 462 14.65 12.42 15.80
N ILE A 463 14.03 13.25 16.60
CA ILE A 463 14.02 13.13 18.05
C ILE A 463 12.58 13.02 18.54
N GLY A 464 12.28 11.96 19.30
CA GLY A 464 10.99 11.71 19.92
C GLY A 464 11.09 11.68 21.42
N LYS A 465 10.11 12.30 22.12
CA LYS A 465 10.06 12.33 23.59
C LYS A 465 8.64 12.13 24.10
N GLN A 466 8.52 11.32 25.16
CA GLN A 466 7.27 11.15 25.91
C GLN A 466 7.39 11.83 27.27
N LEU A 467 6.41 12.69 27.62
CA LEU A 467 6.34 13.45 28.87
C LEU A 467 4.92 13.32 29.45
N GLY A 468 4.70 12.30 30.28
CA GLY A 468 3.41 12.02 30.86
C GLY A 468 2.32 11.82 29.79
N LYS A 469 1.36 12.74 29.70
CA LYS A 469 0.26 12.72 28.72
C LYS A 469 0.64 13.26 27.34
N TRP A 470 1.81 13.82 27.18
CA TRP A 470 2.32 14.37 25.94
C TRP A 470 3.35 13.45 25.32
N SER A 471 3.27 13.26 24.02
CA SER A 471 4.33 12.66 23.23
C SER A 471 4.57 13.51 21.99
N GLY A 472 5.82 13.81 21.70
CA GLY A 472 6.22 14.65 20.58
C GLY A 472 7.36 14.02 19.80
N GLN A 473 7.42 14.32 18.51
CA GLN A 473 8.51 13.96 17.61
C GLN A 473 8.78 15.13 16.69
N MET A 474 10.05 15.47 16.51
CA MET A 474 10.52 16.44 15.52
C MET A 474 11.55 15.78 14.64
N GLY A 475 11.51 16.09 13.35
CA GLY A 475 12.42 15.55 12.37
C GLY A 475 12.84 16.57 11.33
N LEU A 476 14.06 16.41 10.86
CA LEU A 476 14.61 17.20 9.75
C LEU A 476 15.29 16.24 8.78
N ARG A 477 14.97 16.40 7.50
CA ARG A 477 15.64 15.72 6.40
C ARG A 477 16.20 16.75 5.45
N MET A 478 17.42 16.55 5.01
CA MET A 478 18.13 17.36 4.02
C MET A 478 18.41 16.47 2.81
N GLU A 479 18.12 16.96 1.63
CA GLU A 479 18.38 16.25 0.38
C GLU A 479 19.14 17.14 -0.59
N TYR A 480 20.14 16.57 -1.25
CA TYR A 480 20.74 17.06 -2.47
C TYR A 480 20.23 16.22 -3.62
N PHE A 481 19.60 16.85 -4.59
CA PHE A 481 19.02 16.29 -5.79
C PHE A 481 19.81 16.78 -7.00
N ASP A 482 20.14 15.87 -7.90
CA ASP A 482 20.82 16.14 -9.15
C ASP A 482 20.13 15.35 -10.27
N LEU A 483 19.84 16.02 -11.37
CA LEU A 483 19.15 15.52 -12.55
C LEU A 483 19.90 15.90 -13.80
N GLU A 484 20.11 14.93 -14.67
CA GLU A 484 20.51 15.13 -16.05
C GLU A 484 19.62 14.32 -17.00
N ALA A 485 18.99 14.99 -17.97
CA ALA A 485 18.20 14.33 -19.01
C ALA A 485 18.65 14.81 -20.38
N ASN A 486 18.95 13.87 -21.27
CA ASN A 486 19.40 14.13 -22.62
C ASN A 486 18.38 13.56 -23.62
N PHE A 487 17.82 14.45 -24.46
CA PHE A 487 16.86 14.10 -25.50
C PHE A 487 17.53 14.18 -26.86
N GLY A 488 17.62 13.06 -27.56
CA GLY A 488 17.98 13.00 -28.96
C GLY A 488 16.73 12.96 -29.82
N ILE A 489 16.33 14.07 -30.40
CA ILE A 489 15.18 14.16 -31.29
C ILE A 489 15.69 14.09 -32.73
N ASN A 490 15.49 12.95 -33.37
CA ASN A 490 15.87 12.70 -34.76
C ASN A 490 14.61 12.60 -35.64
N GLU A 491 13.98 13.77 -35.83
CA GLU A 491 12.90 13.88 -36.79
C GLU A 491 13.49 14.28 -38.14
N THR A 492 13.02 13.65 -39.23
CA THR A 492 13.42 13.98 -40.59
C THR A 492 12.87 15.35 -41.08
N ASN A 493 12.09 16.01 -40.19
CA ASN A 493 11.63 17.38 -40.43
C ASN A 493 12.55 18.38 -39.72
N PRO A 494 13.24 19.27 -40.47
CA PRO A 494 14.28 20.17 -39.93
C PRO A 494 13.80 21.17 -38.87
N THR A 495 12.52 21.25 -38.58
CA THR A 495 11.95 22.17 -37.57
C THR A 495 12.05 21.64 -36.15
N PHE A 496 12.42 20.36 -35.92
CA PHE A 496 12.39 19.73 -34.58
C PHE A 496 13.64 18.87 -34.27
N SER A 497 14.72 19.02 -34.99
CA SER A 497 15.97 18.26 -34.74
C SER A 497 16.89 18.98 -33.76
N ASP A 498 16.50 19.10 -32.48
CA ASP A 498 17.36 19.66 -31.46
C ASP A 498 17.56 18.65 -30.31
N ASN A 499 18.85 18.32 -30.06
CA ASN A 499 19.23 17.64 -28.82
C ASN A 499 18.99 18.59 -27.66
N GLN A 500 18.02 18.29 -26.83
CA GLN A 500 17.72 19.07 -25.62
C GLN A 500 18.37 18.42 -24.41
N LYS A 501 19.06 19.22 -23.62
CA LYS A 501 19.59 18.81 -22.33
C LYS A 501 18.86 19.55 -21.21
N VAL A 502 18.32 18.82 -20.27
CA VAL A 502 17.72 19.35 -19.03
C VAL A 502 18.62 18.97 -17.87
N THR A 503 18.99 19.94 -17.07
CA THR A 503 19.75 19.72 -15.83
C THR A 503 19.08 20.47 -14.69
N ASP A 504 19.01 19.87 -13.52
CA ASP A 504 18.51 20.49 -12.31
C ASP A 504 19.30 20.01 -11.10
N ASP A 505 19.72 20.92 -10.23
CA ASP A 505 20.37 20.60 -8.96
C ASP A 505 19.81 21.46 -7.84
N ILE A 506 19.27 20.76 -6.81
CA ILE A 506 18.54 21.43 -5.74
C ILE A 506 18.95 20.85 -4.37
N PHE A 507 19.30 21.73 -3.46
CA PHE A 507 19.38 21.39 -2.03
C PHE A 507 18.08 21.79 -1.32
N THR A 508 17.41 20.84 -0.66
CA THR A 508 16.13 21.10 -0.01
C THR A 508 16.09 20.51 1.40
N VAL A 509 15.31 21.17 2.27
CA VAL A 509 15.08 20.77 3.65
C VAL A 509 13.61 20.43 3.87
N TYR A 510 13.35 19.30 4.52
CA TYR A 510 12.02 18.75 4.80
C TYR A 510 11.82 18.59 6.31
N PRO A 511 11.28 19.61 7.00
CA PRO A 511 10.92 19.51 8.40
C PRO A 511 9.63 18.72 8.61
N SER A 512 9.54 18.04 9.76
CA SER A 512 8.32 17.38 10.24
C SER A 512 8.17 17.52 11.76
N ALA A 513 6.93 17.64 12.23
CA ALA A 513 6.62 17.73 13.64
C ALA A 513 5.31 17.02 13.97
N PHE A 514 5.30 16.30 15.08
CA PHE A 514 4.16 15.54 15.59
C PHE A 514 4.02 15.81 17.08
N LEU A 515 2.81 16.10 17.52
CA LEU A 515 2.51 16.29 18.94
C LEU A 515 1.20 15.57 19.25
N THR A 516 1.24 14.66 20.22
CA THR A 516 0.05 13.94 20.71
C THR A 516 -0.19 14.26 22.17
N TYR A 517 -1.43 14.62 22.51
CA TYR A 517 -1.90 14.79 23.86
C TYR A 517 -2.94 13.71 24.20
N THR A 518 -2.60 12.78 25.07
CA THR A 518 -3.48 11.73 25.58
C THR A 518 -4.15 12.24 26.83
N ALA A 519 -5.32 12.86 26.69
CA ALA A 519 -6.06 13.44 27.82
C ALA A 519 -6.44 12.38 28.85
N ASN A 520 -6.89 11.22 28.36
CA ASN A 520 -7.19 9.99 29.11
C ASN A 520 -7.27 8.80 28.14
N ASP A 521 -7.57 7.59 28.65
CA ASP A 521 -7.64 6.33 27.87
C ASP A 521 -8.68 6.36 26.72
N LYS A 522 -9.57 7.33 26.71
CA LYS A 522 -10.64 7.44 25.71
C LYS A 522 -10.46 8.59 24.74
N ASN A 523 -9.62 9.57 25.06
CA ASN A 523 -9.52 10.82 24.31
C ASN A 523 -8.05 11.18 24.03
N SER A 524 -7.72 11.34 22.77
CA SER A 524 -6.41 11.81 22.33
C SER A 524 -6.53 12.87 21.22
N PHE A 525 -5.62 13.83 21.24
CA PHE A 525 -5.47 14.87 20.24
C PHE A 525 -4.09 14.70 19.60
N ASN A 526 -4.03 14.89 18.29
CA ASN A 526 -2.80 14.76 17.54
C ASN A 526 -2.68 15.94 16.59
N PHE A 527 -1.52 16.62 16.61
CA PHE A 527 -1.14 17.67 15.68
C PHE A 527 0.03 17.20 14.86
N ASN A 528 -0.03 17.37 13.53
CA ASN A 528 0.99 16.94 12.58
C ASN A 528 1.30 18.06 11.60
N TYR A 529 2.59 18.21 11.31
CA TYR A 529 3.10 19.04 10.22
C TYR A 529 4.16 18.27 9.45
N SER A 530 4.14 18.38 8.11
CA SER A 530 5.25 17.93 7.27
C SER A 530 5.34 18.77 5.99
N ARG A 531 6.57 18.98 5.54
CA ARG A 531 6.88 19.48 4.18
C ARG A 531 7.32 18.31 3.31
N ARG A 532 6.81 18.29 2.07
CA ARG A 532 7.05 17.21 1.10
C ARG A 532 7.33 17.79 -0.28
N VAL A 533 7.85 16.96 -1.19
CA VAL A 533 8.12 17.29 -2.58
C VAL A 533 7.52 16.21 -3.48
N ASP A 534 7.16 16.60 -4.68
CA ASP A 534 6.98 15.68 -5.79
C ASP A 534 7.74 16.22 -7.00
N ARG A 535 8.61 15.39 -7.55
CA ARG A 535 9.49 15.75 -8.64
C ARG A 535 8.90 15.26 -9.96
N PRO A 536 9.07 16.01 -11.06
CA PRO A 536 8.60 15.54 -12.35
C PRO A 536 9.14 14.15 -12.68
N SER A 537 8.27 13.30 -13.17
CA SER A 537 8.67 11.96 -13.65
C SER A 537 9.25 12.04 -15.06
N ILE A 538 9.92 10.94 -15.46
CA ILE A 538 10.48 10.80 -16.81
C ILE A 538 9.44 11.11 -17.89
N GLY A 539 8.25 10.53 -17.81
CA GLY A 539 7.19 10.74 -18.81
C GLY A 539 6.61 12.17 -18.80
N GLN A 540 6.65 12.84 -17.63
CA GLN A 540 6.17 14.24 -17.55
C GLN A 540 7.13 15.25 -18.16
N ILE A 541 8.45 14.96 -18.17
CA ILE A 541 9.44 15.86 -18.78
C ILE A 541 9.86 15.46 -20.20
N SER A 542 9.50 14.26 -20.66
CA SER A 542 9.88 13.77 -22.00
C SER A 542 9.19 14.61 -23.09
N PRO A 543 9.90 15.35 -23.93
CA PRO A 543 9.31 16.13 -25.03
C PRO A 543 8.93 15.25 -26.24
N ILE A 544 9.17 13.94 -26.16
CA ILE A 544 8.85 13.00 -27.22
C ILE A 544 7.35 12.99 -27.45
N ARG A 545 6.94 13.13 -28.70
CA ARG A 545 5.53 13.10 -29.10
C ARG A 545 5.04 11.68 -29.20
N GLU A 546 3.90 11.42 -28.55
CA GLU A 546 3.19 10.16 -28.61
C GLU A 546 1.83 10.36 -29.26
N TRP A 547 1.58 9.62 -30.31
CA TRP A 547 0.26 9.61 -30.95
C TRP A 547 -0.75 8.89 -30.07
N THR A 548 -1.90 9.50 -29.85
CA THR A 548 -2.94 8.93 -28.99
C THR A 548 -4.22 8.65 -29.78
N THR A 549 -4.78 9.68 -30.38
CA THR A 549 -5.97 9.58 -31.24
C THR A 549 -5.81 10.50 -32.45
N PRO A 550 -6.68 10.44 -33.47
CA PRO A 550 -6.66 11.37 -34.59
C PRO A 550 -6.69 12.85 -34.19
N LEU A 551 -7.27 13.18 -33.03
CA LEU A 551 -7.42 14.55 -32.55
C LEU A 551 -6.55 14.88 -31.32
N LEU A 552 -5.75 13.94 -30.81
CA LEU A 552 -4.98 14.12 -29.60
C LEU A 552 -3.57 13.52 -29.72
N GLU A 553 -2.58 14.34 -29.40
CA GLU A 553 -1.18 13.97 -29.25
C GLU A 553 -0.76 14.19 -27.78
N SER A 554 0.09 13.35 -27.23
CA SER A 554 0.63 13.51 -25.89
C SER A 554 2.13 13.85 -25.95
N ARG A 555 2.60 14.73 -25.05
CA ARG A 555 4.03 14.99 -24.81
C ARG A 555 4.24 15.54 -23.41
N GLY A 556 5.40 15.27 -22.82
CA GLY A 556 5.82 15.88 -21.57
C GLY A 556 6.28 17.33 -21.75
N ASN A 557 6.59 17.97 -20.63
CA ASN A 557 7.11 19.34 -20.56
C ASN A 557 8.47 19.35 -19.84
N PRO A 558 9.59 19.58 -20.56
CA PRO A 558 10.94 19.63 -19.96
C PRO A 558 11.15 20.74 -18.95
N GLU A 559 10.30 21.80 -18.98
CA GLU A 559 10.42 22.97 -18.11
C GLU A 559 9.78 22.79 -16.73
N LEU A 560 9.20 21.61 -16.46
CA LEU A 560 8.57 21.33 -15.18
C LEU A 560 9.55 21.41 -14.01
N THR A 561 9.13 22.10 -12.97
CA THR A 561 9.83 22.21 -11.69
C THR A 561 9.21 21.30 -10.63
N PRO A 562 9.95 20.92 -9.58
CA PRO A 562 9.40 20.17 -8.46
C PRO A 562 8.30 20.96 -7.73
N GLN A 563 7.21 20.28 -7.38
CA GLN A 563 6.15 20.84 -6.56
C GLN A 563 6.37 20.53 -5.07
N PHE A 564 5.99 21.48 -4.20
CA PHE A 564 6.15 21.35 -2.76
C PHE A 564 4.82 21.39 -2.02
N THR A 565 4.67 20.52 -1.03
CA THR A 565 3.48 20.49 -0.18
C THR A 565 3.82 20.78 1.27
N ASN A 566 3.09 21.71 1.89
CA ASN A 566 3.01 21.89 3.33
C ASN A 566 1.66 21.40 3.83
N SER A 567 1.66 20.47 4.79
CA SER A 567 0.45 19.88 5.34
C SER A 567 0.39 20.03 6.85
N PHE A 568 -0.75 20.54 7.34
CA PHE A 568 -1.06 20.71 8.76
C PHE A 568 -2.31 19.94 9.09
N GLU A 569 -2.30 19.16 10.17
CA GLU A 569 -3.45 18.37 10.61
C GLU A 569 -3.64 18.45 12.11
N VAL A 570 -4.90 18.53 12.52
CA VAL A 570 -5.31 18.34 13.93
C VAL A 570 -6.37 17.26 13.96
N ASN A 571 -6.09 16.17 14.67
CA ASN A 571 -6.99 15.02 14.80
C ASN A 571 -7.42 14.83 16.25
N TYR A 572 -8.69 14.52 16.48
CA TYR A 572 -9.25 14.09 17.74
C TYR A 572 -9.75 12.66 17.62
N THR A 573 -9.25 11.77 18.47
CA THR A 573 -9.71 10.38 18.53
C THR A 573 -10.44 10.12 19.83
N ARG A 574 -11.66 9.58 19.73
CA ARG A 574 -12.46 9.13 20.85
C ARG A 574 -12.70 7.62 20.80
N THR A 575 -12.24 6.93 21.82
CA THR A 575 -12.54 5.50 22.03
C THR A 575 -13.80 5.36 22.86
N THR A 576 -14.74 4.57 22.37
CA THR A 576 -16.04 4.30 23.01
C THR A 576 -16.21 2.80 23.27
N LYS A 577 -17.30 2.40 23.95
CA LYS A 577 -17.62 0.98 24.16
C LYS A 577 -17.90 0.22 22.86
N ILE A 578 -18.33 0.92 21.80
CA ILE A 578 -18.66 0.33 20.51
C ILE A 578 -17.54 0.49 19.46
N GLY A 579 -16.43 1.16 19.79
CA GLY A 579 -15.30 1.34 18.88
C GLY A 579 -14.65 2.72 18.99
N ALA A 580 -13.80 3.07 18.05
CA ALA A 580 -13.09 4.34 17.99
C ALA A 580 -13.58 5.19 16.81
N VAL A 581 -13.68 6.49 17.02
CA VAL A 581 -13.95 7.51 16.00
C VAL A 581 -12.82 8.52 16.04
N THR A 582 -12.28 8.85 14.88
CA THR A 582 -11.30 9.92 14.69
C THR A 582 -11.89 10.97 13.78
N SER A 583 -11.89 12.23 14.24
CA SER A 583 -12.29 13.39 13.44
C SER A 583 -11.11 14.36 13.39
N GLY A 584 -10.87 14.96 12.23
CA GLY A 584 -9.75 15.87 12.05
C GLY A 584 -10.08 17.00 11.11
N ILE A 585 -9.31 18.08 11.24
CA ILE A 585 -9.24 19.17 10.27
C ILE A 585 -7.84 19.18 9.66
N PHE A 586 -7.75 19.53 8.41
CA PHE A 586 -6.48 19.66 7.72
C PHE A 586 -6.44 20.92 6.84
N TYR A 587 -5.24 21.45 6.69
CA TYR A 587 -4.91 22.44 5.68
C TYR A 587 -3.68 21.95 4.92
N ARG A 588 -3.75 22.02 3.59
CA ARG A 588 -2.67 21.64 2.69
C ARG A 588 -2.50 22.69 1.63
N ARG A 589 -1.26 23.13 1.45
CA ARG A 589 -0.85 24.03 0.36
C ARG A 589 0.18 23.32 -0.51
N ILE A 590 -0.11 23.22 -1.80
CA ILE A 590 0.80 22.78 -2.84
C ILE A 590 1.24 24.00 -3.61
N SER A 591 2.53 24.20 -3.79
CA SER A 591 3.12 25.23 -4.65
C SER A 591 3.69 24.56 -5.88
N ASP A 592 3.57 25.20 -7.03
CA ASP A 592 4.05 24.72 -8.33
C ASP A 592 3.45 23.35 -8.70
N GLU A 593 2.12 23.17 -8.48
CA GLU A 593 1.42 21.90 -8.69
C GLU A 593 1.59 21.40 -10.12
N ILE A 594 2.19 20.24 -10.30
CA ILE A 594 2.31 19.58 -11.61
C ILE A 594 0.95 19.05 -12.00
N SER A 595 0.33 19.68 -13.00
CA SER A 595 -1.01 19.35 -13.46
C SER A 595 -1.02 19.01 -14.94
N ARG A 596 -1.91 18.07 -15.30
CA ARG A 596 -2.15 17.74 -16.70
C ARG A 596 -2.96 18.86 -17.35
N VAL A 597 -2.55 19.27 -18.55
CA VAL A 597 -3.16 20.36 -19.30
C VAL A 597 -3.36 19.97 -20.77
N VAL A 598 -4.40 20.54 -21.37
CA VAL A 598 -4.69 20.38 -22.79
C VAL A 598 -4.51 21.73 -23.48
N PHE A 599 -3.70 21.72 -24.53
CA PHE A 599 -3.44 22.86 -25.40
C PHE A 599 -3.94 22.60 -26.82
N ASN A 600 -4.27 23.65 -27.55
CA ASN A 600 -4.45 23.58 -29.01
C ASN A 600 -3.08 23.34 -29.66
N ASP A 601 -3.00 22.46 -30.66
CA ASP A 601 -1.79 22.32 -31.47
C ASP A 601 -1.68 23.56 -32.38
N PRO A 602 -0.60 24.37 -32.25
CA PRO A 602 -0.43 25.57 -33.08
C PRO A 602 -0.24 25.23 -34.55
N ASN A 603 0.18 24.04 -34.89
CA ASN A 603 0.44 23.58 -36.25
C ASN A 603 -0.77 22.87 -36.89
N ASN A 604 -1.70 22.39 -36.07
CA ASN A 604 -2.92 21.72 -36.52
C ASN A 604 -4.12 22.11 -35.64
N PRO A 605 -4.94 23.09 -36.09
CA PRO A 605 -6.06 23.60 -35.28
C PRO A 605 -7.12 22.55 -34.95
N ASN A 606 -7.12 21.39 -35.62
CA ASN A 606 -8.03 20.30 -35.32
C ASN A 606 -7.49 19.30 -34.29
N ARG A 607 -6.21 19.45 -33.85
CA ARG A 607 -5.56 18.57 -32.89
C ARG A 607 -5.31 19.28 -31.57
N ASN A 608 -5.29 18.50 -30.49
CA ASN A 608 -4.87 18.91 -29.16
C ASN A 608 -3.53 18.27 -28.79
N ILE A 609 -2.85 18.94 -27.89
CA ILE A 609 -1.68 18.44 -27.20
C ILE A 609 -2.04 18.27 -25.73
N LEU A 610 -1.96 17.03 -25.25
CA LEU A 610 -2.02 16.69 -23.83
C LEU A 610 -0.61 16.79 -23.25
N SER A 611 -0.42 17.63 -22.26
CA SER A 611 0.88 17.88 -21.65
C SER A 611 0.76 18.09 -20.13
N TYR A 612 1.82 18.60 -19.54
CA TYR A 612 1.89 18.98 -18.13
C TYR A 612 2.35 20.41 -17.96
N ASP A 613 1.91 21.05 -16.89
CA ASP A 613 2.35 22.38 -16.52
C ASP A 613 2.38 22.53 -14.99
N ASN A 614 3.18 23.46 -14.48
CA ASN A 614 3.17 23.84 -13.08
C ASN A 614 2.09 24.90 -12.83
N PHE A 615 1.04 24.54 -12.06
CA PHE A 615 0.07 25.51 -11.56
C PHE A 615 0.62 26.22 -10.32
N ASP A 616 0.33 27.52 -10.17
CA ASP A 616 0.91 28.37 -9.11
C ASP A 616 0.67 27.81 -7.70
N SER A 617 -0.57 27.42 -7.43
CA SER A 617 -0.92 26.84 -6.12
C SER A 617 -2.22 26.04 -6.12
N ASN A 618 -2.29 25.13 -5.16
CA ASN A 618 -3.48 24.39 -4.78
C ASN A 618 -3.60 24.42 -3.25
N ASP A 619 -4.57 25.18 -2.76
CA ASP A 619 -4.86 25.34 -1.35
C ASP A 619 -6.10 24.52 -1.00
N ALA A 620 -6.00 23.58 -0.06
CA ALA A 620 -7.11 22.74 0.39
C ALA A 620 -7.29 22.79 1.91
N PHE A 621 -8.50 23.10 2.36
CA PHE A 621 -8.91 23.02 3.75
C PHE A 621 -10.08 22.06 3.88
N GLY A 622 -10.05 21.15 4.88
CA GLY A 622 -11.08 20.15 4.99
C GLY A 622 -11.26 19.56 6.39
N ILE A 623 -12.33 18.79 6.50
CA ILE A 623 -12.70 18.01 7.69
C ILE A 623 -12.80 16.55 7.26
N GLU A 624 -12.23 15.64 8.03
CA GLU A 624 -12.40 14.21 7.84
C GLU A 624 -12.90 13.56 9.12
N THR A 625 -13.72 12.53 8.99
CA THR A 625 -14.17 11.67 10.09
C THR A 625 -14.10 10.22 9.64
N SER A 626 -13.56 9.36 10.49
CA SER A 626 -13.50 7.91 10.22
C SER A 626 -13.71 7.13 11.51
N GLY A 627 -14.34 5.97 11.41
CA GLY A 627 -14.60 5.14 12.58
C GLY A 627 -14.83 3.69 12.24
N ASN A 628 -14.48 2.83 13.20
CA ASN A 628 -14.81 1.42 13.18
C ASN A 628 -15.68 1.14 14.41
N LEU A 629 -16.96 0.86 14.18
CA LEU A 629 -18.00 0.78 15.19
C LEU A 629 -18.65 -0.61 15.20
N LYS A 630 -18.76 -1.20 16.37
CA LYS A 630 -19.43 -2.48 16.60
C LYS A 630 -20.73 -2.26 17.34
N PHE A 631 -21.83 -2.11 16.59
CA PHE A 631 -23.14 -1.85 17.16
C PHE A 631 -23.73 -3.07 17.91
N SER A 632 -23.40 -4.28 17.43
CA SER A 632 -23.83 -5.52 18.06
C SER A 632 -22.83 -6.66 17.84
N LYS A 633 -23.09 -7.86 18.38
CA LYS A 633 -22.25 -9.05 18.12
C LYS A 633 -22.26 -9.46 16.65
N TRP A 634 -23.32 -9.15 15.93
CA TRP A 634 -23.54 -9.56 14.55
C TRP A 634 -23.36 -8.42 13.53
N TRP A 635 -23.31 -7.13 13.95
CA TRP A 635 -23.20 -5.98 13.06
C TRP A 635 -22.06 -5.05 13.47
N SER A 636 -21.18 -4.74 12.51
CA SER A 636 -20.13 -3.74 12.60
C SER A 636 -20.08 -2.88 11.36
N VAL A 637 -19.66 -1.63 11.52
CA VAL A 637 -19.56 -0.63 10.48
C VAL A 637 -18.17 -0.03 10.49
N ASN A 638 -17.54 0.02 9.33
CA ASN A 638 -16.36 0.84 9.07
C ASN A 638 -16.79 1.95 8.11
N ALA A 639 -16.72 3.20 8.58
CA ALA A 639 -17.16 4.34 7.78
C ALA A 639 -16.12 5.45 7.78
N SER A 640 -16.08 6.19 6.67
CA SER A 640 -15.34 7.44 6.57
C SER A 640 -16.11 8.45 5.73
N ALA A 641 -15.97 9.72 6.10
CA ALA A 641 -16.46 10.85 5.35
C ALA A 641 -15.42 11.96 5.39
N ASP A 642 -15.21 12.63 4.27
CA ASP A 642 -14.39 13.82 4.18
C ASP A 642 -15.10 14.87 3.33
N MET A 643 -14.92 16.11 3.74
CA MET A 643 -15.37 17.28 3.02
C MET A 643 -14.22 18.28 2.97
N TYR A 644 -13.91 18.80 1.80
CA TYR A 644 -12.89 19.84 1.67
C TYR A 644 -13.27 20.88 0.64
N PHE A 645 -12.81 22.09 0.91
CA PHE A 645 -12.79 23.22 0.01
C PHE A 645 -11.39 23.33 -0.58
N ARG A 646 -11.30 23.53 -1.89
CA ARG A 646 -10.03 23.63 -2.61
C ARG A 646 -10.07 24.79 -3.60
N THR A 647 -9.01 25.60 -3.60
CA THR A 647 -8.75 26.66 -4.59
C THR A 647 -7.51 26.28 -5.39
N VAL A 648 -7.63 26.27 -6.71
CA VAL A 648 -6.51 26.02 -7.65
C VAL A 648 -6.27 27.27 -8.47
N LYS A 649 -4.99 27.68 -8.57
CA LYS A 649 -4.54 28.83 -9.37
C LYS A 649 -3.45 28.40 -10.32
N GLY A 650 -3.48 28.90 -11.54
CA GLY A 650 -2.46 28.61 -12.55
C GLY A 650 -2.79 29.28 -13.88
N THR A 651 -2.09 28.89 -14.93
CA THR A 651 -2.26 29.39 -16.29
C THR A 651 -2.99 28.37 -17.17
N VAL A 652 -3.85 28.86 -18.04
CA VAL A 652 -4.54 28.04 -19.06
C VAL A 652 -4.51 28.76 -20.40
N GLN A 653 -4.61 28.00 -21.49
CA GLN A 653 -4.64 28.58 -22.82
C GLN A 653 -6.06 29.07 -23.17
N ASN A 654 -6.16 30.33 -23.60
CA ASN A 654 -7.41 30.88 -24.15
C ASN A 654 -7.66 30.29 -25.54
N ALA A 655 -8.85 29.74 -25.76
CA ALA A 655 -9.25 29.11 -27.03
C ALA A 655 -9.21 30.04 -28.26
N ASN A 656 -9.50 31.30 -28.08
CA ASN A 656 -9.65 32.26 -29.19
C ASN A 656 -8.34 32.97 -29.56
N THR A 657 -7.49 33.21 -28.58
CA THR A 657 -6.24 33.98 -28.74
C THR A 657 -4.99 33.08 -28.72
N ASN A 658 -5.11 31.82 -28.30
CA ASN A 658 -4.01 30.89 -27.96
C ASN A 658 -3.02 31.44 -26.91
N ALA A 659 -3.34 32.59 -26.29
CA ALA A 659 -2.52 33.18 -25.22
C ALA A 659 -2.74 32.45 -23.90
N LEU A 660 -1.70 32.40 -23.07
CA LEU A 660 -1.80 31.93 -21.71
C LEU A 660 -2.42 33.00 -20.82
N GLU A 661 -3.44 32.62 -20.05
CA GLU A 661 -4.16 33.52 -19.14
C GLU A 661 -4.20 32.91 -17.74
N ASN A 662 -4.12 33.76 -16.71
CA ASN A 662 -4.28 33.33 -15.33
C ASN A 662 -5.73 32.89 -15.08
N ALA A 663 -5.86 31.73 -14.43
CA ALA A 663 -7.14 31.15 -14.06
C ALA A 663 -7.14 30.75 -12.58
N GLU A 664 -8.32 30.86 -11.96
CA GLU A 664 -8.56 30.42 -10.59
C GLU A 664 -9.89 29.66 -10.54
N THR A 665 -9.93 28.57 -9.79
CA THR A 665 -11.16 27.83 -9.60
C THR A 665 -11.28 27.30 -8.18
N ASP A 666 -12.53 27.29 -7.71
CA ASP A 666 -12.92 26.76 -6.39
C ASP A 666 -13.78 25.51 -6.54
N VAL A 667 -13.60 24.57 -5.64
CA VAL A 667 -14.45 23.39 -5.54
C VAL A 667 -14.67 22.98 -4.09
N THR A 668 -15.89 22.57 -3.80
CA THR A 668 -16.21 21.84 -2.56
C THR A 668 -16.55 20.41 -2.91
N THR A 669 -15.79 19.49 -2.32
CA THR A 669 -15.93 18.04 -2.55
C THR A 669 -16.34 17.35 -1.26
N PHE A 670 -17.25 16.37 -1.39
CA PHE A 670 -17.71 15.54 -0.28
C PHE A 670 -17.60 14.06 -0.68
N ASN A 671 -16.91 13.26 0.11
CA ASN A 671 -16.72 11.84 -0.13
C ASN A 671 -17.22 11.04 1.07
N VAL A 672 -17.87 9.91 0.82
CA VAL A 672 -18.35 8.98 1.86
C VAL A 672 -18.06 7.56 1.47
N ARG A 673 -17.67 6.75 2.45
CA ARG A 673 -17.56 5.30 2.33
C ARG A 673 -18.14 4.64 3.56
N VAL A 674 -18.92 3.60 3.35
CA VAL A 674 -19.53 2.82 4.43
C VAL A 674 -19.40 1.35 4.08
N ASN A 675 -18.79 0.60 4.97
CA ASN A 675 -18.67 -0.83 4.89
C ASN A 675 -19.39 -1.48 6.06
N ASN A 676 -20.50 -2.15 5.80
CA ASN A 676 -21.26 -2.90 6.78
C ASN A 676 -20.86 -4.37 6.73
N SER A 677 -20.54 -4.95 7.87
CA SER A 677 -20.26 -6.38 8.03
C SER A 677 -21.27 -7.01 8.98
N PHE A 678 -21.93 -8.08 8.48
CA PHE A 678 -22.97 -8.82 9.20
C PHE A 678 -22.49 -10.27 9.42
N THR A 679 -22.34 -10.68 10.67
CA THR A 679 -22.00 -12.05 11.06
C THR A 679 -23.27 -12.84 11.29
N ALA A 680 -23.74 -13.60 10.30
CA ALA A 680 -24.96 -14.40 10.39
C ALA A 680 -24.75 -15.65 11.24
N THR A 681 -23.62 -16.34 11.08
CA THR A 681 -23.21 -17.48 11.90
C THR A 681 -21.70 -17.38 12.18
N LYS A 682 -21.14 -18.31 12.94
CA LYS A 682 -19.67 -18.38 13.15
C LYS A 682 -18.89 -18.54 11.83
N ASP A 683 -19.50 -19.12 10.80
CA ASP A 683 -18.86 -19.45 9.53
C ASP A 683 -19.34 -18.56 8.37
N LEU A 684 -20.55 -17.95 8.45
CA LEU A 684 -21.17 -17.17 7.38
C LEU A 684 -21.20 -15.68 7.73
N ARG A 685 -20.68 -14.87 6.82
CA ARG A 685 -20.68 -13.40 6.91
C ARG A 685 -21.18 -12.79 5.62
N PHE A 686 -21.88 -11.66 5.75
CA PHE A 686 -22.27 -10.79 4.65
C PHE A 686 -21.62 -9.44 4.80
N GLN A 687 -21.42 -8.77 3.68
CA GLN A 687 -20.85 -7.43 3.61
C GLN A 687 -21.65 -6.60 2.61
N LEU A 688 -21.95 -5.35 2.99
CA LEU A 688 -22.55 -4.36 2.12
C LEU A 688 -21.64 -3.12 2.15
N PHE A 689 -21.06 -2.81 1.00
CA PHE A 689 -20.20 -1.66 0.81
C PHE A 689 -20.90 -0.61 -0.03
N GLY A 690 -20.81 0.65 0.39
CA GLY A 690 -21.28 1.82 -0.35
C GLY A 690 -20.19 2.87 -0.43
N MET A 691 -20.03 3.47 -1.61
CA MET A 691 -19.10 4.57 -1.86
C MET A 691 -19.80 5.67 -2.65
N TYR A 692 -19.57 6.91 -2.23
CA TYR A 692 -19.87 8.13 -2.97
C TYR A 692 -18.63 9.00 -3.03
N ARG A 693 -18.20 9.38 -4.22
CA ARG A 693 -17.13 10.34 -4.50
C ARG A 693 -17.74 11.55 -5.19
N GLY A 694 -17.70 12.69 -4.55
CA GLY A 694 -18.26 13.94 -5.02
C GLY A 694 -17.58 14.46 -6.30
N LYS A 695 -18.21 15.42 -6.94
CA LYS A 695 -17.61 16.13 -8.06
C LYS A 695 -16.30 16.81 -7.65
N ASP A 696 -15.40 16.97 -8.61
CA ASP A 696 -14.13 17.65 -8.46
C ASP A 696 -13.89 18.58 -9.64
N ARG A 697 -13.06 19.60 -9.46
CA ARG A 697 -12.81 20.63 -10.47
C ARG A 697 -11.32 20.94 -10.56
N THR A 698 -10.81 20.95 -11.78
CA THR A 698 -9.49 21.49 -12.13
C THR A 698 -9.68 22.80 -12.89
N LEU A 699 -8.60 23.44 -13.34
CA LEU A 699 -8.72 24.67 -14.14
C LEU A 699 -9.40 24.45 -15.50
N GLN A 700 -9.32 23.25 -16.06
CA GLN A 700 -9.85 22.93 -17.39
C GLN A 700 -11.08 22.01 -17.37
N PHE A 701 -11.24 21.15 -16.35
CA PHE A 701 -12.24 20.11 -16.33
C PHE A 701 -12.97 19.99 -15.00
N ASP A 702 -14.27 19.75 -15.08
CA ASP A 702 -15.16 19.38 -13.97
C ASP A 702 -15.44 17.88 -14.05
N ARG A 703 -14.88 17.10 -13.11
CA ARG A 703 -15.21 15.69 -12.95
C ARG A 703 -16.53 15.54 -12.19
N LYS A 704 -17.45 14.73 -12.75
CA LYS A 704 -18.73 14.40 -12.11
C LYS A 704 -18.56 13.47 -10.91
N GLU A 705 -19.61 13.38 -10.11
CA GLU A 705 -19.70 12.43 -9.02
C GLU A 705 -19.73 10.98 -9.49
N MET A 706 -19.26 10.10 -8.61
CA MET A 706 -19.25 8.65 -8.82
C MET A 706 -19.74 7.95 -7.56
N TYR A 707 -20.55 6.89 -7.71
CA TYR A 707 -21.03 6.09 -6.59
C TYR A 707 -21.13 4.62 -6.96
N ARG A 708 -21.06 3.75 -5.95
CA ARG A 708 -21.10 2.29 -6.11
C ARG A 708 -21.62 1.61 -4.88
N ILE A 709 -22.35 0.51 -5.09
CA ILE A 709 -22.78 -0.41 -4.03
C ILE A 709 -22.35 -1.82 -4.42
N ASP A 710 -21.63 -2.50 -3.50
CA ASP A 710 -21.18 -3.89 -3.65
C ASP A 710 -21.80 -4.74 -2.54
N PHE A 711 -22.10 -5.99 -2.85
CA PHE A 711 -22.50 -7.00 -1.88
C PHE A 711 -21.54 -8.18 -1.92
N GLY A 712 -21.13 -8.65 -0.75
CA GLY A 712 -20.22 -9.77 -0.58
C GLY A 712 -20.69 -10.79 0.45
N THR A 713 -20.26 -12.02 0.31
CA THR A 713 -20.44 -13.07 1.31
C THR A 713 -19.18 -13.91 1.42
N THR A 714 -18.88 -14.36 2.65
CA THR A 714 -17.81 -15.31 2.92
C THR A 714 -18.34 -16.47 3.76
N TYR A 715 -17.90 -17.67 3.40
CA TYR A 715 -18.23 -18.89 4.11
C TYR A 715 -16.94 -19.65 4.48
N ASN A 716 -16.71 -19.84 5.78
CA ASN A 716 -15.58 -20.63 6.27
C ASN A 716 -15.86 -22.12 6.12
N VAL A 717 -14.92 -22.84 5.51
CA VAL A 717 -14.96 -24.27 5.25
C VAL A 717 -13.73 -24.96 5.85
N LEU A 718 -13.65 -26.30 5.77
CA LEU A 718 -12.46 -27.06 6.19
C LEU A 718 -12.02 -26.75 7.63
N LYS A 719 -12.98 -26.63 8.55
CA LYS A 719 -12.75 -26.29 9.96
C LYS A 719 -11.99 -24.96 10.15
N GLY A 720 -12.26 -23.96 9.28
CA GLY A 720 -11.66 -22.64 9.32
C GLY A 720 -10.33 -22.52 8.57
N LYS A 721 -9.81 -23.57 7.96
CA LYS A 721 -8.61 -23.54 7.10
C LYS A 721 -8.91 -23.07 5.68
N GLY A 722 -10.18 -23.14 5.25
CA GLY A 722 -10.62 -22.66 3.94
C GLY A 722 -11.67 -21.55 4.07
N THR A 723 -11.75 -20.67 3.08
CA THR A 723 -12.77 -19.63 2.96
C THR A 723 -13.23 -19.56 1.51
N ILE A 724 -14.53 -19.67 1.27
CA ILE A 724 -15.16 -19.38 -0.01
C ILE A 724 -15.68 -17.94 0.05
N THR A 725 -15.41 -17.17 -0.98
CA THR A 725 -15.88 -15.78 -1.13
C THR A 725 -16.70 -15.67 -2.39
N ALA A 726 -17.89 -15.06 -2.30
CA ALA A 726 -18.64 -14.59 -3.45
C ALA A 726 -18.92 -13.09 -3.30
N ARG A 727 -18.77 -12.32 -4.40
CA ARG A 727 -19.00 -10.88 -4.38
C ARG A 727 -19.64 -10.42 -5.67
N PHE A 728 -20.60 -9.52 -5.53
CA PHE A 728 -21.23 -8.78 -6.62
C PHE A 728 -20.82 -7.33 -6.51
N ASN A 729 -20.01 -6.88 -7.45
CA ASN A 729 -19.50 -5.51 -7.52
C ASN A 729 -20.44 -4.66 -8.36
N ASP A 730 -20.54 -3.38 -8.01
CA ASP A 730 -21.34 -2.36 -8.70
C ASP A 730 -22.72 -2.87 -9.11
N MET A 731 -23.52 -3.27 -8.09
CA MET A 731 -24.81 -3.94 -8.26
C MET A 731 -25.77 -3.18 -9.19
N PHE A 732 -25.62 -1.87 -9.32
CA PHE A 732 -26.50 -0.99 -10.07
C PHE A 732 -25.87 -0.41 -11.34
N GLU A 733 -24.65 -0.85 -11.70
CA GLU A 733 -23.90 -0.38 -12.88
C GLU A 733 -23.76 1.14 -12.93
N THR A 734 -23.36 1.75 -11.81
CA THR A 734 -23.33 3.21 -11.65
C THR A 734 -21.95 3.81 -11.85
N MET A 735 -20.91 2.98 -11.95
CA MET A 735 -19.54 3.43 -12.08
C MET A 735 -19.23 3.89 -13.50
N ARG A 736 -18.94 5.19 -13.61
CA ARG A 736 -18.45 5.82 -14.84
C ARG A 736 -17.55 7.00 -14.48
N PHE A 737 -16.59 7.31 -15.32
CA PHE A 737 -15.86 8.57 -15.25
C PHE A 737 -16.49 9.52 -16.26
N ALA A 738 -17.11 10.60 -15.78
CA ALA A 738 -17.70 11.61 -16.64
C ALA A 738 -17.14 12.99 -16.28
N PHE A 739 -16.97 13.82 -17.30
CA PHE A 739 -16.43 15.16 -17.15
C PHE A 739 -17.06 16.16 -18.10
N ASP A 740 -16.99 17.44 -17.71
CA ASP A 740 -17.24 18.59 -18.58
C ASP A 740 -16.04 19.52 -18.49
N GLY A 741 -15.75 20.28 -19.54
CA GLY A 741 -14.74 21.31 -19.59
C GLY A 741 -15.09 22.41 -20.57
N ASN A 742 -14.56 23.63 -20.34
CA ASN A 742 -14.78 24.77 -21.23
C ASN A 742 -13.45 25.39 -21.74
N ILE A 743 -12.33 24.83 -21.32
CA ILE A 743 -10.98 25.33 -21.65
C ILE A 743 -10.15 24.14 -22.20
N PRO A 744 -9.48 24.29 -23.36
CA PRO A 744 -9.45 25.47 -24.25
C PRO A 744 -10.74 25.70 -25.02
N TYR A 745 -11.66 24.76 -25.12
CA TYR A 745 -13.00 24.82 -25.72
C TYR A 745 -13.93 23.86 -24.98
N ARG A 746 -15.21 23.97 -25.27
CA ARG A 746 -16.21 23.11 -24.62
C ARG A 746 -16.01 21.64 -24.94
N GLN A 747 -15.90 20.81 -23.92
CA GLN A 747 -15.76 19.37 -24.02
C GLN A 747 -16.62 18.68 -22.95
N SER A 748 -17.19 17.56 -23.30
CA SER A 748 -17.81 16.65 -22.32
C SER A 748 -17.56 15.22 -22.71
N GLY A 749 -17.48 14.32 -21.73
CA GLY A 749 -17.25 12.92 -22.04
C GLY A 749 -17.61 12.00 -20.90
N ALA A 750 -17.70 10.72 -21.24
CA ALA A 750 -17.87 9.66 -20.27
C ALA A 750 -17.10 8.41 -20.71
N PHE A 751 -16.46 7.77 -19.74
CA PHE A 751 -15.77 6.51 -19.91
C PHE A 751 -16.38 5.46 -19.00
N PHE A 752 -16.59 4.28 -19.55
CA PHE A 752 -17.19 3.13 -18.92
C PHE A 752 -16.21 1.97 -18.95
N TRP A 753 -16.17 1.21 -17.89
CA TRP A 753 -15.41 -0.03 -17.79
C TRP A 753 -16.29 -1.13 -17.21
N GLU A 754 -15.84 -2.34 -17.31
CA GLU A 754 -16.53 -3.51 -16.79
C GLU A 754 -16.54 -3.50 -15.24
N SER A 755 -17.41 -2.70 -14.63
CA SER A 755 -17.53 -2.51 -13.18
C SER A 755 -18.50 -3.51 -12.53
N GLN A 756 -19.59 -3.87 -13.24
CA GLN A 756 -20.56 -4.84 -12.75
C GLN A 756 -20.02 -6.26 -12.97
N THR A 757 -19.57 -6.90 -11.90
CA THR A 757 -18.92 -8.21 -11.98
C THR A 757 -19.29 -9.09 -10.81
N VAL A 758 -19.27 -10.41 -11.02
CA VAL A 758 -19.40 -11.43 -9.97
C VAL A 758 -18.05 -12.11 -9.77
N TYR A 759 -17.53 -12.06 -8.56
CA TYR A 759 -16.31 -12.76 -8.17
C TYR A 759 -16.62 -14.00 -7.34
N LEU A 760 -15.94 -15.11 -7.64
CA LEU A 760 -15.92 -16.33 -6.84
C LEU A 760 -14.47 -16.67 -6.49
N GLY A 761 -14.14 -16.80 -5.22
CA GLY A 761 -12.81 -17.09 -4.75
C GLY A 761 -12.75 -18.18 -3.68
N PHE A 762 -11.60 -18.81 -3.61
CA PHE A 762 -11.27 -19.81 -2.60
C PHE A 762 -9.90 -19.51 -2.01
N ASN A 763 -9.83 -19.40 -0.70
CA ASN A 763 -8.58 -19.30 0.06
C ASN A 763 -8.41 -20.54 0.92
N TYR A 764 -7.20 -21.11 0.93
CA TYR A 764 -6.86 -22.27 1.75
C TYR A 764 -5.53 -22.06 2.46
N MET A 765 -5.52 -22.20 3.78
CA MET A 765 -4.32 -22.12 4.61
C MET A 765 -3.91 -23.52 5.08
N PHE A 766 -2.62 -23.84 4.95
CA PHE A 766 -2.05 -25.15 5.30
C PHE A 766 -0.74 -25.01 6.07
N GLY A 767 -0.35 -26.08 6.78
CA GLY A 767 0.80 -26.11 7.68
C GLY A 767 0.43 -25.77 9.12
N GLY A 768 1.36 -25.99 10.05
CA GLY A 768 1.21 -25.80 11.49
C GLY A 768 2.40 -25.04 12.07
N GLY A 769 2.37 -23.73 12.09
CA GLY A 769 3.38 -22.90 12.74
C GLY A 769 2.71 -21.74 13.49
N LYS A 770 3.18 -21.42 14.70
CA LYS A 770 2.70 -20.27 15.47
C LYS A 770 3.53 -19.05 15.12
N ASN A 771 2.89 -17.94 14.72
CA ASN A 771 3.57 -16.74 14.27
C ASN A 771 3.93 -15.79 15.40
N ARG A 772 5.21 -15.39 15.50
CA ARG A 772 5.66 -14.24 16.29
C ARG A 772 6.49 -13.32 15.39
N ALA A 773 5.94 -12.17 15.03
CA ALA A 773 6.61 -11.23 14.14
C ALA A 773 7.75 -10.50 14.85
N LEU A 774 8.93 -10.48 14.24
CA LEU A 774 10.00 -9.54 14.57
C LEU A 774 9.70 -8.19 13.92
N ALA A 775 9.70 -7.13 14.72
CA ALA A 775 9.52 -5.77 14.21
C ALA A 775 10.75 -5.34 13.42
N ARG A 776 10.57 -5.02 12.14
CA ARG A 776 11.61 -4.45 11.27
C ARG A 776 11.31 -2.99 10.99
N LYS A 777 12.36 -2.19 10.85
CA LYS A 777 12.29 -0.77 10.47
C LYS A 777 12.11 -0.66 8.95
N GLN A 778 11.47 0.41 8.48
CA GLN A 778 10.85 0.46 7.16
C GLN A 778 11.24 1.72 6.41
N ARG A 779 11.54 1.62 5.11
CA ARG A 779 11.95 2.71 4.22
C ARG A 779 11.44 2.67 2.80
N ASP A 780 11.60 3.81 2.14
CA ASP A 780 10.97 4.18 0.86
C ASP A 780 11.89 4.22 -0.33
N ALA A 781 11.44 3.74 -1.46
CA ALA A 781 11.87 4.16 -2.79
C ALA A 781 10.78 3.84 -3.83
N ASN A 782 10.10 4.84 -4.34
CA ASN A 782 9.19 4.72 -5.48
C ASN A 782 9.34 5.95 -6.35
N GLU A 783 10.24 5.88 -7.30
CA GLU A 783 10.51 6.97 -8.21
C GLU A 783 10.13 6.67 -9.66
N THR A 784 9.52 5.50 -9.90
CA THR A 784 9.27 5.00 -11.26
C THR A 784 7.85 5.16 -11.75
N SER A 785 6.89 5.52 -10.90
CA SER A 785 5.51 5.73 -11.33
C SER A 785 5.21 7.22 -11.47
N GLY A 786 5.60 7.81 -12.56
CA GLY A 786 4.96 9.00 -13.06
C GLY A 786 3.55 8.64 -13.51
N GLY A 787 2.54 9.32 -12.99
CA GLY A 787 1.17 9.15 -13.43
C GLY A 787 1.02 9.34 -14.93
N GLY A 788 1.17 8.26 -15.65
CA GLY A 788 0.87 8.10 -17.06
C GLY A 788 -0.48 7.42 -17.18
N GLY A 789 -1.52 8.00 -16.65
CA GLY A 789 -2.88 7.58 -16.95
C GLY A 789 -3.33 8.31 -18.19
N MET A 790 -3.34 7.64 -19.31
CA MET A 790 -4.23 8.05 -20.40
C MET A 790 -5.67 7.76 -20.02
N PHE A 791 -6.56 8.51 -20.64
CA PHE A 791 -7.98 8.33 -20.65
C PHE A 791 -8.48 6.98 -20.17
#